data_9786b2aaf1aeeca9ecb3bb2bd14e0070
#
_entry.id   9786b2aaf1aeeca9ecb3bb2bd14e0070
#
_cell.length_a   1.000
_cell.length_b   1.000
_cell.length_c   1.000
_cell.angle_alpha   90.00
_cell.angle_beta   90.00
_cell.angle_gamma   90.00
#
_symmetry.space_group_name_H-M   'P 1'
#
loop_
_entity.id
_entity.type
_entity.pdbx_description
1 polymer ?
#
loop_
_entity_poly.entity_id
_entity_poly.type
_entity_poly.pdbx_seq_one_letter_code
_entity_poly.pdbx_strand_id
1 'polypeptide(L)'
;MNQILYRGYNDSGAPIQSKVKFQPTLYIKSNDESPLRALDGTPVSPVKFDSMSEAKQFMKRYEDIHEFKIYGQDRWTFQFIADKWPNDIQFNPAHINVVNFDIEVASDDGFPEPAEALHPIISIALKSSKSSIYHVWGLGDYDVEKCQIEMHGDLIQYKKFDSEEAMLASFLKYWYNNYPDVVTGWNSRYFDIPYLINRLYRIGSDQAVKRLSPWNLVDAGMMEGTYKIIGIEQADYLELFKKFGYSYGAQESYKLDHIGYTVLGEKKLSYEEHGSLHTLYKNDHQKFIDYNIKDVQLVQRIDDKMGLINLALTVAYKGGVNLTDTFGTTAIWDSIIYRELNKKNIIIPPNEKKHKIPYPGGYVKEPFVGSHDWVVSFDLNSLYPNLIVQYNMSPETITESQAPNGVLGYLESDPIPRDFRNRNISIAANGSTYDKSKQGILPQIIIDYYAERSEVKKQMLSKEREYQKEKTFHLEKEINQLENQQMAIKILLNSLYGALGNKHFRYFDMRMAEGITLSGQLSIMWAEKAMNKEMNRILKTENRDYVIAMDTDSLYINMGPLVKQLNPKDPVAALDKICSEHFEKVLEKSYAELFDKQQAYTNRMVMAREVIANRGIWTAKKRYILNVHNSEGVQYAEPKLKIMGIEAIKSSTPEVVRTKFKEMFKIIIEGDENKTQRFIADFRKAFSSLPPEEVSFPRGVKDLTKWS
;
A
#
# COMPACT_ATOMS: atom_id res chain seq x y z
N MET A 1 -22.74 2.46 23.26
CA MET A 1 -23.81 2.30 22.26
C MET A 1 -24.06 0.81 22.04
N ASN A 2 -25.30 0.37 21.96
CA ASN A 2 -25.64 -1.05 21.78
C ASN A 2 -26.26 -1.33 20.39
N GLN A 3 -25.96 -0.47 19.42
CA GLN A 3 -26.47 -0.55 18.06
C GLN A 3 -25.37 -0.33 17.06
N ILE A 4 -25.40 -1.06 15.96
CA ILE A 4 -24.60 -0.77 14.78
C ILE A 4 -25.27 0.38 14.01
N LEU A 5 -24.49 1.39 13.70
CA LEU A 5 -24.92 2.53 12.90
C LEU A 5 -24.59 2.21 11.45
N TYR A 6 -25.60 1.90 10.65
CA TYR A 6 -25.46 1.47 9.27
C TYR A 6 -25.88 2.57 8.29
N ARG A 7 -24.99 2.92 7.38
CA ARG A 7 -25.27 3.75 6.20
C ARG A 7 -24.87 2.98 4.95
N GLY A 8 -25.63 3.11 3.89
CA GLY A 8 -25.36 2.45 2.62
C GLY A 8 -26.43 2.79 1.59
N TYR A 9 -26.52 1.97 0.57
CA TYR A 9 -27.48 2.12 -0.52
C TYR A 9 -28.24 0.81 -0.73
N ASN A 10 -29.49 0.90 -1.15
CA ASN A 10 -30.24 -0.25 -1.62
C ASN A 10 -29.89 -0.57 -3.09
N ASP A 11 -30.49 -1.64 -3.63
CA ASP A 11 -30.24 -2.08 -5.00
C ASP A 11 -30.63 -1.03 -6.07
N SER A 12 -31.56 -0.12 -5.74
CA SER A 12 -31.94 1.00 -6.61
C SER A 12 -31.02 2.23 -6.49
N GLY A 13 -30.00 2.17 -5.62
CA GLY A 13 -29.08 3.29 -5.36
C GLY A 13 -29.67 4.36 -4.40
N ALA A 14 -30.81 4.09 -3.74
CA ALA A 14 -31.33 5.01 -2.75
C ALA A 14 -30.59 4.85 -1.40
N PRO A 15 -30.27 5.97 -0.71
CA PRO A 15 -29.52 5.92 0.54
C PRO A 15 -30.33 5.27 1.67
N ILE A 16 -29.68 4.44 2.45
CA ILE A 16 -30.21 3.80 3.64
C ILE A 16 -29.44 4.29 4.86
N GLN A 17 -30.16 4.65 5.91
CA GLN A 17 -29.59 4.98 7.21
C GLN A 17 -30.41 4.31 8.31
N SER A 18 -29.80 3.44 9.10
CA SER A 18 -30.50 2.69 10.14
C SER A 18 -29.63 2.40 11.36
N LYS A 19 -30.29 2.34 12.53
CA LYS A 19 -29.71 1.86 13.78
C LYS A 19 -30.12 0.40 13.97
N VAL A 20 -29.16 -0.52 13.83
CA VAL A 20 -29.43 -1.95 13.90
C VAL A 20 -29.08 -2.48 15.30
N LYS A 21 -30.07 -3.08 15.98
CA LYS A 21 -29.78 -3.82 17.22
C LYS A 21 -28.88 -4.99 16.88
N PHE A 22 -27.76 -5.11 17.58
CA PHE A 22 -26.77 -6.14 17.32
C PHE A 22 -26.50 -6.93 18.59
N GLN A 23 -26.58 -8.24 18.49
CA GLN A 23 -26.35 -9.22 19.55
C GLN A 23 -25.07 -10.00 19.24
N PRO A 24 -23.93 -9.61 19.83
CA PRO A 24 -22.68 -10.30 19.59
C PRO A 24 -22.69 -11.75 20.03
N THR A 25 -21.97 -12.59 19.31
CA THR A 25 -21.70 -13.97 19.70
C THR A 25 -20.22 -14.15 19.89
N LEU A 26 -19.84 -14.61 21.08
CA LEU A 26 -18.49 -15.10 21.38
C LEU A 26 -18.56 -16.59 21.66
N TYR A 27 -17.42 -17.24 21.82
CA TYR A 27 -17.38 -18.68 22.05
C TYR A 27 -16.42 -18.99 23.19
N ILE A 28 -16.74 -20.03 23.96
CA ILE A 28 -15.91 -20.54 25.03
C ILE A 28 -15.68 -22.04 24.80
N LYS A 29 -14.62 -22.57 25.41
CA LYS A 29 -14.35 -24.02 25.35
C LYS A 29 -15.56 -24.82 25.87
N SER A 30 -15.96 -25.80 25.09
CA SER A 30 -17.04 -26.72 25.48
C SER A 30 -16.47 -27.93 26.15
N ASN A 31 -17.20 -28.44 27.17
CA ASN A 31 -16.92 -29.75 27.80
C ASN A 31 -17.68 -30.88 27.09
N ASP A 32 -18.63 -30.56 26.22
CA ASP A 32 -19.44 -31.50 25.49
C ASP A 32 -18.93 -31.70 24.06
N GLU A 33 -19.46 -32.69 23.33
CA GLU A 33 -19.22 -32.88 21.89
C GLU A 33 -19.95 -31.80 21.07
N SER A 34 -19.50 -30.57 21.18
CA SER A 34 -20.01 -29.48 20.33
C SER A 34 -19.72 -29.76 18.85
N PRO A 35 -20.65 -29.49 17.93
CA PRO A 35 -20.38 -29.59 16.49
C PRO A 35 -19.42 -28.48 16.00
N LEU A 36 -19.24 -27.39 16.79
CA LEU A 36 -18.37 -26.29 16.45
C LEU A 36 -16.95 -26.52 16.96
N ARG A 37 -15.99 -26.17 16.11
CA ARG A 37 -14.56 -26.24 16.42
C ARG A 37 -13.90 -24.89 16.18
N ALA A 38 -12.99 -24.53 17.07
CA ALA A 38 -12.06 -23.46 16.80
C ALA A 38 -10.98 -23.93 15.82
N LEU A 39 -10.20 -22.98 15.27
CA LEU A 39 -9.16 -23.25 14.28
C LEU A 39 -8.10 -24.24 14.78
N ASP A 40 -7.82 -24.24 16.08
CA ASP A 40 -6.92 -25.17 16.77
C ASP A 40 -7.56 -26.57 17.07
N GLY A 41 -8.79 -26.81 16.62
CA GLY A 41 -9.53 -28.04 16.85
C GLY A 41 -10.29 -28.08 18.17
N THR A 42 -10.13 -27.08 19.05
CA THR A 42 -10.82 -27.04 20.35
C THR A 42 -12.35 -27.03 20.16
N PRO A 43 -13.11 -27.90 20.81
CA PRO A 43 -14.56 -27.81 20.79
C PRO A 43 -15.03 -26.57 21.55
N VAL A 44 -15.94 -25.82 20.94
CA VAL A 44 -16.42 -24.53 21.48
C VAL A 44 -17.94 -24.44 21.44
N SER A 45 -18.52 -23.71 22.39
CA SER A 45 -19.95 -23.42 22.45
C SER A 45 -20.20 -21.90 22.36
N PRO A 46 -21.27 -21.46 21.66
CA PRO A 46 -21.61 -20.04 21.53
C PRO A 46 -22.15 -19.46 22.83
N VAL A 47 -21.73 -18.24 23.12
CA VAL A 47 -22.28 -17.36 24.15
C VAL A 47 -22.85 -16.14 23.45
N LYS A 48 -24.17 -16.00 23.46
CA LYS A 48 -24.86 -14.86 22.86
C LYS A 48 -25.10 -13.80 23.92
N PHE A 49 -24.93 -12.54 23.54
CA PHE A 49 -25.10 -11.40 24.42
C PHE A 49 -26.22 -10.49 23.90
N ASP A 50 -27.00 -9.91 24.80
CA ASP A 50 -28.07 -8.99 24.44
C ASP A 50 -27.56 -7.64 23.96
N SER A 51 -26.29 -7.33 24.26
CA SER A 51 -25.66 -6.07 23.87
C SER A 51 -24.14 -6.18 23.72
N MET A 52 -23.58 -5.26 22.90
CA MET A 52 -22.12 -5.11 22.77
C MET A 52 -21.44 -4.73 24.10
N SER A 53 -22.15 -4.01 24.98
CA SER A 53 -21.65 -3.61 26.30
C SER A 53 -21.49 -4.85 27.20
N GLU A 54 -22.47 -5.72 27.21
CA GLU A 54 -22.43 -6.97 27.97
C GLU A 54 -21.29 -7.88 27.50
N ALA A 55 -21.15 -8.05 26.19
CA ALA A 55 -20.04 -8.80 25.62
C ALA A 55 -18.66 -8.24 26.03
N LYS A 56 -18.50 -6.90 26.01
CA LYS A 56 -17.26 -6.25 26.48
C LYS A 56 -17.02 -6.45 27.96
N GLN A 57 -18.06 -6.39 28.79
CA GLN A 57 -17.94 -6.65 30.24
C GLN A 57 -17.56 -8.10 30.50
N PHE A 58 -18.13 -9.03 29.73
CA PHE A 58 -17.76 -10.44 29.81
C PHE A 58 -16.27 -10.65 29.46
N MET A 59 -15.80 -10.10 28.33
CA MET A 59 -14.38 -10.19 27.95
C MET A 59 -13.48 -9.63 29.04
N LYS A 60 -13.79 -8.44 29.56
CA LYS A 60 -13.01 -7.77 30.61
C LYS A 60 -12.97 -8.58 31.91
N ARG A 61 -14.07 -9.24 32.28
CA ARG A 61 -14.15 -10.07 33.51
C ARG A 61 -13.16 -11.23 33.49
N TYR A 62 -12.92 -11.79 32.32
CA TYR A 62 -12.09 -12.98 32.14
C TYR A 62 -10.71 -12.69 31.53
N GLU A 63 -10.35 -11.41 31.29
CA GLU A 63 -9.10 -11.00 30.63
C GLU A 63 -7.84 -11.51 31.36
N ASP A 64 -7.88 -11.51 32.71
CA ASP A 64 -6.73 -11.91 33.54
C ASP A 64 -6.75 -13.40 33.96
N ILE A 65 -7.73 -14.18 33.49
CA ILE A 65 -7.83 -15.60 33.80
C ILE A 65 -7.13 -16.42 32.73
N HIS A 66 -5.88 -16.80 32.96
CA HIS A 66 -4.95 -17.39 32.01
C HIS A 66 -5.49 -18.63 31.25
N GLU A 67 -6.30 -19.48 31.89
CA GLU A 67 -6.85 -20.70 31.26
C GLU A 67 -8.21 -20.46 30.59
N PHE A 68 -8.83 -19.33 30.78
CA PHE A 68 -10.15 -19.05 30.24
C PHE A 68 -10.03 -18.29 28.90
N LYS A 69 -10.10 -19.05 27.80
CA LYS A 69 -10.00 -18.50 26.45
C LYS A 69 -11.36 -18.13 25.89
N ILE A 70 -11.45 -16.89 25.34
CA ILE A 70 -12.63 -16.39 24.65
C ILE A 70 -12.31 -16.37 23.16
N TYR A 71 -13.07 -17.14 22.38
CA TYR A 71 -12.92 -17.27 20.94
C TYR A 71 -13.93 -16.39 20.21
N GLY A 72 -13.69 -16.14 18.91
CA GLY A 72 -14.58 -15.40 18.04
C GLY A 72 -14.12 -13.98 17.79
N GLN A 73 -14.92 -13.24 17.00
CA GLN A 73 -14.59 -11.89 16.54
C GLN A 73 -15.03 -10.84 17.58
N ASP A 74 -14.08 -10.09 18.11
CA ASP A 74 -14.29 -9.04 19.11
C ASP A 74 -14.50 -7.63 18.50
N ARG A 75 -14.35 -7.50 17.17
CA ARG A 75 -14.72 -6.31 16.43
C ARG A 75 -16.14 -6.47 15.90
N TRP A 76 -17.11 -5.85 16.58
CA TRP A 76 -18.53 -6.02 16.29
C TRP A 76 -18.95 -5.62 14.88
N THR A 77 -18.27 -4.64 14.28
CA THR A 77 -18.49 -4.24 12.88
C THR A 77 -18.12 -5.36 11.92
N PHE A 78 -17.01 -6.09 12.17
CA PHE A 78 -16.59 -7.21 11.33
C PHE A 78 -17.54 -8.39 11.45
N GLN A 79 -17.99 -8.68 12.69
CA GLN A 79 -19.00 -9.72 12.93
C GLN A 79 -20.30 -9.37 12.20
N PHE A 80 -20.80 -8.13 12.35
CA PHE A 80 -22.01 -7.66 11.68
C PHE A 80 -21.91 -7.74 10.15
N ILE A 81 -20.77 -7.33 9.58
CA ILE A 81 -20.55 -7.37 8.12
C ILE A 81 -20.56 -8.82 7.63
N ALA A 82 -19.84 -9.72 8.31
CA ALA A 82 -19.78 -11.13 7.92
C ALA A 82 -21.14 -11.82 8.03
N ASP A 83 -21.91 -11.53 9.08
CA ASP A 83 -23.26 -12.09 9.28
C ASP A 83 -24.25 -11.60 8.22
N LYS A 84 -24.19 -10.32 7.88
CA LYS A 84 -25.11 -9.71 6.94
C LYS A 84 -24.75 -9.99 5.48
N TRP A 85 -23.48 -10.05 5.16
CA TRP A 85 -22.95 -10.32 3.82
C TRP A 85 -21.89 -11.44 3.86
N PRO A 86 -22.33 -12.70 3.94
CA PRO A 86 -21.40 -13.84 4.05
C PRO A 86 -20.56 -14.07 2.78
N ASN A 87 -21.05 -13.60 1.62
CA ASN A 87 -20.35 -13.66 0.34
C ASN A 87 -19.59 -12.36 0.05
N ASP A 88 -18.90 -12.31 -1.08
CA ASP A 88 -18.22 -11.11 -1.54
C ASP A 88 -19.21 -9.96 -1.74
N ILE A 89 -18.84 -8.78 -1.26
CA ILE A 89 -19.69 -7.61 -1.31
C ILE A 89 -19.41 -6.88 -2.61
N GLN A 90 -20.40 -6.90 -3.51
CA GLN A 90 -20.36 -6.09 -4.72
C GLN A 90 -20.69 -4.63 -4.36
N PHE A 91 -19.91 -3.68 -4.87
CA PHE A 91 -20.22 -2.27 -4.71
C PHE A 91 -20.14 -1.51 -6.01
N ASN A 92 -20.94 -0.43 -6.09
CA ASN A 92 -20.90 0.49 -7.22
C ASN A 92 -20.31 1.83 -6.76
N PRO A 93 -19.09 2.20 -7.21
CA PRO A 93 -18.48 3.48 -6.83
C PRO A 93 -19.37 4.69 -7.14
N ALA A 94 -20.22 4.61 -8.16
CA ALA A 94 -21.13 5.69 -8.52
C ALA A 94 -22.21 5.99 -7.45
N HIS A 95 -22.48 5.07 -6.53
CA HIS A 95 -23.40 5.33 -5.42
C HIS A 95 -22.72 6.08 -4.28
N ILE A 96 -21.40 5.97 -4.12
CA ILE A 96 -20.66 6.56 -3.00
C ILE A 96 -20.43 8.05 -3.26
N ASN A 97 -20.87 8.89 -2.33
CA ASN A 97 -20.62 10.33 -2.37
C ASN A 97 -19.32 10.68 -1.69
N VAL A 98 -18.28 10.95 -2.48
CA VAL A 98 -16.99 11.44 -2.00
C VAL A 98 -17.03 12.97 -2.07
N VAL A 99 -16.74 13.62 -0.96
CA VAL A 99 -16.62 15.08 -0.89
C VAL A 99 -15.18 15.45 -0.58
N ASN A 100 -14.60 16.19 -1.50
CA ASN A 100 -13.30 16.83 -1.33
C ASN A 100 -13.53 18.26 -0.85
N PHE A 101 -12.87 18.66 0.24
CA PHE A 101 -13.01 20.00 0.78
C PHE A 101 -11.70 20.52 1.36
N ASP A 102 -11.61 21.84 1.41
CA ASP A 102 -10.47 22.58 1.93
C ASP A 102 -10.96 23.86 2.59
N ILE A 103 -10.30 24.32 3.66
CA ILE A 103 -10.61 25.55 4.36
C ILE A 103 -9.41 26.49 4.35
N GLU A 104 -9.70 27.81 4.23
CA GLU A 104 -8.70 28.85 4.40
C GLU A 104 -8.98 29.68 5.64
N VAL A 105 -7.96 29.90 6.45
CA VAL A 105 -8.04 30.55 7.76
C VAL A 105 -7.26 31.86 7.74
N ALA A 106 -7.84 32.91 8.30
CA ALA A 106 -7.08 34.15 8.54
C ALA A 106 -6.04 33.89 9.63
N SER A 107 -4.79 34.25 9.36
CA SER A 107 -3.72 34.16 10.33
C SER A 107 -2.78 35.33 10.16
N ASP A 108 -2.73 36.22 11.14
CA ASP A 108 -1.83 37.37 11.13
C ASP A 108 -0.39 36.97 11.53
N ASP A 109 -0.24 35.96 12.40
CA ASP A 109 1.03 35.53 12.97
C ASP A 109 1.24 34.00 12.85
N GLY A 110 1.88 33.59 11.76
CA GLY A 110 2.30 32.19 11.59
C GLY A 110 1.21 31.22 11.14
N PHE A 111 1.45 29.92 11.36
CA PHE A 111 0.51 28.87 10.96
C PHE A 111 -0.60 28.72 12.00
N PRO A 112 -1.89 28.73 11.61
CA PRO A 112 -3.00 28.63 12.54
C PRO A 112 -3.07 27.24 13.19
N GLU A 113 -3.02 27.20 14.52
CA GLU A 113 -3.02 25.94 15.29
C GLU A 113 -4.44 25.36 15.38
N PRO A 114 -4.70 24.14 14.84
CA PRO A 114 -6.03 23.55 14.85
C PRO A 114 -6.62 23.32 16.24
N ALA A 115 -5.78 22.97 17.23
CA ALA A 115 -6.24 22.74 18.59
C ALA A 115 -6.84 24.00 19.25
N GLU A 116 -6.29 25.15 18.92
CA GLU A 116 -6.74 26.44 19.46
C GLU A 116 -7.85 27.08 18.62
N ALA A 117 -7.79 26.94 17.28
CA ALA A 117 -8.71 27.48 16.30
C ALA A 117 -9.10 28.94 16.56
N LEU A 118 -8.08 29.80 16.81
CA LEU A 118 -8.28 31.19 17.26
C LEU A 118 -8.82 32.08 16.13
N HIS A 119 -8.34 31.87 14.93
CA HIS A 119 -8.61 32.74 13.79
C HIS A 119 -9.86 32.32 13.02
N PRO A 120 -10.58 33.28 12.38
CA PRO A 120 -11.76 32.95 11.63
C PRO A 120 -11.44 32.14 10.34
N ILE A 121 -12.34 31.24 10.01
CA ILE A 121 -12.37 30.60 8.70
C ILE A 121 -12.89 31.64 7.69
N ILE A 122 -12.09 31.90 6.64
CA ILE A 122 -12.39 32.91 5.64
C ILE A 122 -13.09 32.32 4.42
N SER A 123 -12.70 31.11 4.04
CA SER A 123 -13.28 30.42 2.90
C SER A 123 -13.36 28.91 3.15
N ILE A 124 -14.41 28.32 2.58
CA ILE A 124 -14.57 26.87 2.51
C ILE A 124 -14.89 26.53 1.05
N ALA A 125 -14.08 25.73 0.41
CA ALA A 125 -14.35 25.19 -0.91
C ALA A 125 -14.64 23.70 -0.84
N LEU A 126 -15.63 23.21 -1.58
CA LEU A 126 -16.12 21.85 -1.55
C LEU A 126 -16.52 21.36 -2.95
N LYS A 127 -16.11 20.14 -3.31
CA LYS A 127 -16.53 19.44 -4.51
C LYS A 127 -17.04 18.05 -4.18
N SER A 128 -18.25 17.72 -4.59
CA SER A 128 -18.80 16.35 -4.51
C SER A 128 -18.49 15.58 -5.79
N SER A 129 -18.18 14.29 -5.66
CA SER A 129 -18.02 13.37 -6.82
C SER A 129 -19.30 13.18 -7.64
N LYS A 130 -20.44 13.61 -7.09
CA LYS A 130 -21.77 13.53 -7.74
C LYS A 130 -22.22 14.85 -8.39
N SER A 131 -21.37 15.86 -8.40
CA SER A 131 -21.70 17.19 -8.90
C SER A 131 -20.55 17.76 -9.73
N SER A 132 -20.88 18.52 -10.78
CA SER A 132 -19.92 19.34 -11.53
C SER A 132 -19.77 20.76 -10.94
N ILE A 133 -20.21 20.98 -9.69
CA ILE A 133 -20.19 22.30 -9.07
C ILE A 133 -19.21 22.33 -7.90
N TYR A 134 -18.29 23.30 -7.91
CA TYR A 134 -17.55 23.73 -6.73
C TYR A 134 -18.43 24.67 -5.91
N HIS A 135 -18.81 24.23 -4.73
CA HIS A 135 -19.53 25.08 -3.76
C HIS A 135 -18.49 25.80 -2.92
N VAL A 136 -18.56 27.12 -2.91
CA VAL A 136 -17.62 27.97 -2.17
C VAL A 136 -18.36 28.93 -1.28
N TRP A 137 -18.01 28.97 -0.01
CA TRP A 137 -18.47 29.94 0.98
C TRP A 137 -17.30 30.84 1.35
N GLY A 138 -17.50 32.15 1.34
CA GLY A 138 -16.40 33.08 1.64
C GLY A 138 -16.86 34.40 2.28
N LEU A 139 -15.92 35.04 2.99
CA LEU A 139 -16.08 36.35 3.61
C LEU A 139 -15.50 37.40 2.66
N GLY A 140 -16.32 37.98 1.79
CA GLY A 140 -15.90 39.00 0.85
C GLY A 140 -16.44 38.79 -0.54
N ASP A 141 -16.10 39.72 -1.45
CA ASP A 141 -16.57 39.67 -2.83
C ASP A 141 -15.70 38.75 -3.68
N TYR A 142 -16.37 37.97 -4.53
CA TYR A 142 -15.73 37.14 -5.54
C TYR A 142 -16.55 37.14 -6.81
N ASP A 143 -15.88 37.40 -7.92
CA ASP A 143 -16.48 37.43 -9.25
C ASP A 143 -16.10 36.12 -10.00
N VAL A 144 -17.08 35.24 -10.18
CA VAL A 144 -16.86 33.95 -10.86
C VAL A 144 -16.35 34.13 -12.29
N GLU A 145 -16.73 35.21 -12.97
CA GLU A 145 -16.31 35.52 -14.34
C GLU A 145 -14.80 35.87 -14.44
N LYS A 146 -14.20 36.29 -13.31
CA LYS A 146 -12.77 36.63 -13.21
C LYS A 146 -11.92 35.48 -12.66
N CYS A 147 -12.47 34.29 -12.51
CA CYS A 147 -11.73 33.13 -12.06
C CYS A 147 -10.55 32.85 -12.99
N GLN A 148 -9.36 32.70 -12.43
CA GLN A 148 -8.13 32.43 -13.17
C GLN A 148 -7.84 30.93 -13.35
N ILE A 149 -8.69 30.07 -12.78
CA ILE A 149 -8.53 28.62 -12.82
C ILE A 149 -9.24 28.05 -14.03
N GLU A 150 -8.57 27.21 -14.79
CA GLU A 150 -9.23 26.41 -15.82
C GLU A 150 -10.12 25.35 -15.18
N MET A 151 -11.43 25.50 -15.32
CA MET A 151 -12.43 24.68 -14.63
C MET A 151 -12.76 23.35 -15.33
N HIS A 152 -12.26 23.10 -16.54
CA HIS A 152 -12.44 21.85 -17.30
C HIS A 152 -13.90 21.41 -17.46
N GLY A 153 -14.85 22.35 -17.52
CA GLY A 153 -16.28 22.09 -17.64
C GLY A 153 -17.04 22.05 -16.33
N ASP A 154 -16.38 22.16 -15.20
CA ASP A 154 -17.01 22.35 -13.90
C ASP A 154 -17.43 23.81 -13.69
N LEU A 155 -18.38 24.03 -12.78
CA LEU A 155 -18.93 25.35 -12.44
C LEU A 155 -18.54 25.74 -11.01
N ILE A 156 -18.52 27.05 -10.75
CA ILE A 156 -18.31 27.61 -9.41
C ILE A 156 -19.64 28.22 -8.94
N GLN A 157 -20.05 27.83 -7.74
CA GLN A 157 -21.15 28.47 -7.02
C GLN A 157 -20.61 29.13 -5.76
N TYR A 158 -20.32 30.44 -5.86
CA TYR A 158 -19.83 31.23 -4.73
C TYR A 158 -21.01 31.81 -3.91
N LYS A 159 -20.86 31.80 -2.59
CA LYS A 159 -21.80 32.44 -1.64
C LYS A 159 -21.02 33.37 -0.72
N LYS A 160 -21.28 34.66 -0.85
CA LYS A 160 -20.71 35.70 0.01
C LYS A 160 -21.45 35.80 1.34
N PHE A 161 -20.68 36.03 2.40
CA PHE A 161 -21.20 36.32 3.75
C PHE A 161 -20.45 37.51 4.38
N ASP A 162 -21.14 38.21 5.26
CA ASP A 162 -20.58 39.36 6.00
C ASP A 162 -20.05 38.95 7.37
N SER A 163 -20.32 37.72 7.84
CA SER A 163 -19.79 37.16 9.08
C SER A 163 -19.47 35.67 8.96
N GLU A 164 -18.48 35.21 9.71
CA GLU A 164 -18.10 33.81 9.79
C GLU A 164 -19.22 32.92 10.28
N GLU A 165 -19.99 33.39 11.29
CA GLU A 165 -21.11 32.65 11.87
C GLU A 165 -22.20 32.36 10.82
N ALA A 166 -22.52 33.34 9.99
CA ALA A 166 -23.50 33.19 8.91
C ALA A 166 -22.98 32.24 7.82
N MET A 167 -21.72 32.35 7.49
CA MET A 167 -21.04 31.45 6.54
C MET A 167 -21.05 30.02 7.02
N LEU A 168 -20.61 29.75 8.26
CA LEU A 168 -20.59 28.42 8.85
C LEU A 168 -21.99 27.83 9.03
N ALA A 169 -22.98 28.64 9.40
CA ALA A 169 -24.37 28.20 9.46
C ALA A 169 -24.90 27.75 8.08
N SER A 170 -24.58 28.50 7.01
CA SER A 170 -24.91 28.13 5.64
C SER A 170 -24.19 26.86 5.18
N PHE A 171 -22.89 26.72 5.47
CA PHE A 171 -22.11 25.51 5.20
C PHE A 171 -22.70 24.30 5.92
N LEU A 172 -22.97 24.39 7.23
CA LEU A 172 -23.57 23.32 8.02
C LEU A 172 -24.96 22.92 7.51
N LYS A 173 -25.77 23.88 7.03
CA LYS A 173 -27.06 23.60 6.40
C LYS A 173 -26.90 22.79 5.11
N TYR A 174 -25.94 23.16 4.27
CA TYR A 174 -25.61 22.40 3.05
C TYR A 174 -25.12 20.99 3.39
N TRP A 175 -24.14 20.89 4.32
CA TRP A 175 -23.55 19.62 4.77
C TRP A 175 -24.61 18.68 5.35
N TYR A 176 -25.48 19.18 6.22
CA TYR A 176 -26.56 18.40 6.81
C TYR A 176 -27.53 17.83 5.77
N ASN A 177 -27.81 18.58 4.71
CA ASN A 177 -28.73 18.13 3.65
C ASN A 177 -28.03 17.19 2.62
N ASN A 178 -26.70 17.14 2.61
CA ASN A 178 -25.90 16.43 1.60
C ASN A 178 -24.75 15.64 2.22
N TYR A 179 -24.98 14.97 3.34
CA TYR A 179 -23.93 14.22 4.02
C TYR A 179 -23.11 13.36 3.08
N PRO A 180 -21.77 13.49 3.05
CA PRO A 180 -20.92 12.60 2.28
C PRO A 180 -20.88 11.20 2.91
N ASP A 181 -20.49 10.21 2.11
CA ASP A 181 -20.09 8.90 2.61
C ASP A 181 -18.61 8.90 2.98
N VAL A 182 -17.82 9.59 2.16
CA VAL A 182 -16.38 9.78 2.35
C VAL A 182 -16.06 11.26 2.25
N VAL A 183 -15.30 11.77 3.19
CA VAL A 183 -14.68 13.09 3.11
C VAL A 183 -13.19 12.96 2.87
N THR A 184 -12.67 13.76 1.95
CA THR A 184 -11.24 13.82 1.61
C THR A 184 -10.77 15.26 1.52
N GLY A 185 -9.48 15.44 1.43
CA GLY A 185 -8.75 16.68 1.28
C GLY A 185 -7.27 16.43 1.52
N TRP A 186 -6.42 17.41 1.33
CA TRP A 186 -4.98 17.26 1.53
C TRP A 186 -4.58 17.61 2.96
N ASN A 187 -4.19 16.63 3.75
CA ASN A 187 -3.90 16.77 5.19
C ASN A 187 -5.15 17.13 6.03
N SER A 188 -6.33 16.90 5.48
CA SER A 188 -7.61 17.31 6.06
C SER A 188 -7.90 16.67 7.43
N ARG A 189 -7.38 15.48 7.68
CA ARG A 189 -7.52 14.78 8.97
C ARG A 189 -6.80 15.48 10.13
N TYR A 190 -5.69 16.19 9.84
CA TYR A 190 -4.86 16.82 10.85
C TYR A 190 -5.00 18.35 10.88
N PHE A 191 -5.62 18.95 9.85
CA PHE A 191 -5.81 20.39 9.78
C PHE A 191 -7.28 20.78 9.60
N ASP A 192 -7.86 20.57 8.44
CA ASP A 192 -9.19 21.11 8.08
C ASP A 192 -10.31 20.64 9.00
N ILE A 193 -10.39 19.33 9.23
CA ILE A 193 -11.43 18.73 10.07
C ILE A 193 -11.28 19.16 11.54
N PRO A 194 -10.09 19.05 12.16
CA PRO A 194 -9.90 19.52 13.51
C PRO A 194 -10.13 21.02 13.66
N TYR A 195 -9.64 21.82 12.71
CA TYR A 195 -9.83 23.26 12.76
C TYR A 195 -11.30 23.65 12.72
N LEU A 196 -12.05 23.12 11.74
CA LEU A 196 -13.47 23.35 11.61
C LEU A 196 -14.24 22.94 12.88
N ILE A 197 -13.94 21.77 13.44
CA ILE A 197 -14.62 21.27 14.65
C ILE A 197 -14.30 22.17 15.84
N ASN A 198 -13.03 22.48 16.08
CA ASN A 198 -12.61 23.32 17.20
C ASN A 198 -13.12 24.76 17.05
N ARG A 199 -13.17 25.28 15.81
CA ARG A 199 -13.74 26.58 15.54
C ARG A 199 -15.24 26.62 15.82
N LEU A 200 -15.99 25.59 15.43
CA LEU A 200 -17.41 25.44 15.74
C LEU A 200 -17.69 25.31 17.24
N TYR A 201 -16.78 24.68 18.01
CA TYR A 201 -16.86 24.70 19.49
C TYR A 201 -16.64 26.09 20.06
N ARG A 202 -15.71 26.87 19.49
CA ARG A 202 -15.34 28.18 19.99
C ARG A 202 -16.41 29.24 19.76
N ILE A 203 -16.98 29.33 18.56
CA ILE A 203 -17.90 30.40 18.16
C ILE A 203 -19.36 29.96 18.09
N GLY A 204 -19.63 28.69 18.09
CA GLY A 204 -20.93 28.10 17.95
C GLY A 204 -21.41 27.36 19.21
N SER A 205 -21.75 26.11 19.02
CA SER A 205 -22.19 25.24 20.09
C SER A 205 -21.84 23.79 19.83
N ASP A 206 -21.86 22.97 20.87
CA ASP A 206 -21.77 21.50 20.78
C ASP A 206 -22.80 20.92 19.79
N GLN A 207 -24.00 21.55 19.67
CA GLN A 207 -25.01 21.18 18.70
C GLN A 207 -24.57 21.43 17.25
N ALA A 208 -23.84 22.49 16.97
CA ALA A 208 -23.31 22.78 15.64
C ALA A 208 -22.28 21.71 15.20
N VAL A 209 -21.38 21.33 16.09
CA VAL A 209 -20.41 20.24 15.86
C VAL A 209 -21.11 18.91 15.60
N LYS A 210 -22.11 18.57 16.40
CA LYS A 210 -22.89 17.34 16.22
C LYS A 210 -23.58 17.24 14.87
N ARG A 211 -23.98 18.36 14.26
CA ARG A 211 -24.57 18.41 12.91
C ARG A 211 -23.59 18.02 11.79
N LEU A 212 -22.30 17.94 12.05
CA LEU A 212 -21.36 17.38 11.08
C LEU A 212 -21.58 15.88 10.86
N SER A 213 -22.14 15.18 11.84
CA SER A 213 -22.40 13.74 11.77
C SER A 213 -23.87 13.44 11.45
N PRO A 214 -24.16 12.52 10.52
CA PRO A 214 -25.54 12.04 10.27
C PRO A 214 -26.17 11.33 11.48
N TRP A 215 -25.36 11.00 12.49
CA TRP A 215 -25.79 10.39 13.74
C TRP A 215 -25.76 11.36 14.93
N ASN A 216 -25.42 12.63 14.70
CA ASN A 216 -25.16 13.64 15.72
C ASN A 216 -24.08 13.20 16.75
N LEU A 217 -23.04 12.53 16.26
CA LEU A 217 -21.94 11.98 17.06
C LEU A 217 -20.60 12.35 16.43
N VAL A 218 -19.82 13.11 17.17
CA VAL A 218 -18.41 13.42 16.84
C VAL A 218 -17.59 13.07 18.06
N ASP A 219 -16.64 12.15 17.91
CA ASP A 219 -15.79 11.64 18.98
C ASP A 219 -14.34 12.07 18.73
N ALA A 220 -13.53 12.10 19.79
CA ALA A 220 -12.08 12.23 19.64
C ALA A 220 -11.52 11.04 18.83
N GLY A 221 -10.60 11.33 17.93
CA GLY A 221 -9.89 10.29 17.17
C GLY A 221 -8.91 9.51 18.04
N MET A 222 -8.34 8.44 17.47
CA MET A 222 -7.30 7.66 18.16
C MET A 222 -5.97 8.42 18.30
N MET A 223 -5.69 9.34 17.39
CA MET A 223 -4.52 10.20 17.45
C MET A 223 -4.93 11.53 18.11
N GLU A 224 -4.06 12.05 18.95
CA GLU A 224 -4.25 13.35 19.60
C GLU A 224 -4.51 14.44 18.56
N GLY A 225 -5.45 15.33 18.86
CA GLY A 225 -5.83 16.42 17.96
C GLY A 225 -6.70 16.03 16.76
N THR A 226 -7.06 14.75 16.59
CA THR A 226 -7.95 14.32 15.51
C THR A 226 -9.36 14.03 15.99
N TYR A 227 -10.33 14.02 15.06
CA TYR A 227 -11.72 13.74 15.34
C TYR A 227 -12.27 12.64 14.46
N LYS A 228 -13.29 11.94 14.95
CA LYS A 228 -14.07 10.94 14.22
C LYS A 228 -15.50 11.43 14.05
N ILE A 229 -15.89 11.75 12.83
CA ILE A 229 -17.27 12.09 12.47
C ILE A 229 -18.01 10.79 12.22
N ILE A 230 -18.84 10.37 13.16
CA ILE A 230 -19.52 9.05 13.06
C ILE A 230 -20.49 9.03 11.88
N GLY A 231 -20.30 8.03 11.02
CA GLY A 231 -21.11 7.82 9.80
C GLY A 231 -20.54 8.47 8.54
N ILE A 232 -19.37 9.11 8.62
CA ILE A 232 -18.63 9.63 7.48
C ILE A 232 -17.21 9.09 7.58
N GLU A 233 -16.74 8.40 6.55
CA GLU A 233 -15.36 7.92 6.48
C GLU A 233 -14.42 9.06 6.09
N GLN A 234 -13.29 9.17 6.78
CA GLN A 234 -12.27 10.19 6.51
C GLN A 234 -11.11 9.57 5.74
N ALA A 235 -10.99 9.92 4.47
CA ALA A 235 -9.96 9.45 3.57
C ALA A 235 -9.02 10.60 3.21
N ASP A 236 -8.17 11.01 4.16
CA ASP A 236 -7.14 12.03 3.90
C ASP A 236 -6.28 11.63 2.70
N TYR A 237 -6.27 12.47 1.66
CA TYR A 237 -5.61 12.13 0.40
C TYR A 237 -4.09 12.04 0.53
N LEU A 238 -3.48 12.81 1.43
CA LEU A 238 -2.06 12.69 1.75
C LEU A 238 -1.73 11.30 2.34
N GLU A 239 -2.58 10.79 3.25
CA GLU A 239 -2.41 9.44 3.81
C GLU A 239 -2.62 8.36 2.74
N LEU A 240 -3.63 8.51 1.87
CA LEU A 240 -3.85 7.62 0.72
C LEU A 240 -2.66 7.61 -0.23
N PHE A 241 -2.14 8.79 -0.59
CA PHE A 241 -0.96 8.90 -1.45
C PHE A 241 0.27 8.21 -0.84
N LYS A 242 0.54 8.43 0.45
CA LYS A 242 1.66 7.76 1.14
C LYS A 242 1.51 6.23 1.16
N LYS A 243 0.29 5.73 1.29
CA LYS A 243 0.03 4.29 1.40
C LYS A 243 -0.05 3.58 0.06
N PHE A 244 -0.76 4.15 -0.89
CA PHE A 244 -1.10 3.50 -2.17
C PHE A 244 -0.39 4.11 -3.38
N GLY A 245 0.20 5.29 -3.25
CA GLY A 245 0.94 5.98 -4.32
C GLY A 245 2.37 5.48 -4.53
N TYR A 246 2.67 4.24 -4.21
CA TYR A 246 4.02 3.66 -4.24
C TYR A 246 4.69 3.68 -5.63
N SER A 247 3.92 3.76 -6.72
CA SER A 247 4.45 3.89 -8.08
C SER A 247 5.26 5.17 -8.29
N TYR A 248 5.00 6.20 -7.49
CA TYR A 248 5.75 7.45 -7.50
C TYR A 248 6.96 7.44 -6.54
N GLY A 249 7.11 6.39 -5.72
CA GLY A 249 8.20 6.27 -4.74
C GLY A 249 8.12 7.28 -3.60
N ALA A 250 9.19 7.36 -2.81
CA ALA A 250 9.32 8.36 -1.76
C ALA A 250 9.52 9.76 -2.37
N GLN A 251 8.78 10.74 -1.87
CA GLN A 251 8.79 12.10 -2.36
C GLN A 251 9.69 13.01 -1.52
N GLU A 252 10.27 14.00 -2.15
CA GLU A 252 11.08 15.05 -1.51
C GLU A 252 10.23 15.92 -0.57
N SER A 253 9.01 16.20 -0.99
CA SER A 253 8.00 16.90 -0.23
C SER A 253 6.64 16.25 -0.44
N TYR A 254 5.85 16.19 0.61
CA TYR A 254 4.45 15.77 0.54
C TYR A 254 3.48 16.94 0.61
N LYS A 255 3.94 18.15 0.31
CA LYS A 255 3.05 19.30 0.10
C LYS A 255 2.23 19.09 -1.17
N LEU A 256 1.00 19.56 -1.17
CA LEU A 256 0.09 19.42 -2.32
C LEU A 256 0.69 20.00 -3.60
N ASP A 257 1.38 21.14 -3.51
CA ASP A 257 2.08 21.76 -4.65
C ASP A 257 3.09 20.82 -5.31
N HIS A 258 3.95 20.19 -4.50
CA HIS A 258 4.96 19.25 -5.00
C HIS A 258 4.34 17.99 -5.60
N ILE A 259 3.34 17.42 -4.95
CA ILE A 259 2.67 16.20 -5.43
C ILE A 259 1.83 16.51 -6.67
N GLY A 260 1.15 17.65 -6.71
CA GLY A 260 0.44 18.14 -7.90
C GLY A 260 1.36 18.24 -9.11
N TYR A 261 2.53 18.84 -8.93
CA TYR A 261 3.54 18.91 -10.00
C TYR A 261 4.07 17.52 -10.39
N THR A 262 4.38 16.67 -9.41
CA THR A 262 4.91 15.32 -9.67
C THR A 262 3.92 14.44 -10.42
N VAL A 263 2.64 14.51 -10.07
CA VAL A 263 1.59 13.65 -10.64
C VAL A 263 1.00 14.24 -11.91
N LEU A 264 0.69 15.55 -11.92
CA LEU A 264 -0.06 16.23 -12.97
C LEU A 264 0.81 17.13 -13.85
N GLY A 265 1.97 17.57 -13.37
CA GLY A 265 2.74 18.69 -13.95
C GLY A 265 2.17 20.06 -13.57
N GLU A 266 1.26 20.11 -12.60
CA GLU A 266 0.57 21.32 -12.16
C GLU A 266 0.94 21.71 -10.75
N LYS A 267 0.98 23.02 -10.49
CA LYS A 267 1.25 23.61 -9.18
C LYS A 267 0.03 24.34 -8.64
N LYS A 268 0.06 24.64 -7.35
CA LYS A 268 -0.83 25.63 -6.74
C LYS A 268 -0.71 26.99 -7.41
N LEU A 269 -1.67 27.88 -7.17
CA LEU A 269 -1.51 29.28 -7.54
C LEU A 269 -0.40 29.92 -6.69
N SER A 270 0.56 30.59 -7.35
CA SER A 270 1.59 31.33 -6.63
C SER A 270 1.01 32.60 -6.00
N TYR A 271 1.47 32.92 -4.80
CA TYR A 271 1.17 34.17 -4.11
C TYR A 271 2.46 34.89 -3.64
N GLU A 272 3.59 34.55 -4.25
CA GLU A 272 4.92 35.10 -3.89
C GLU A 272 4.95 36.62 -3.96
N GLU A 273 4.22 37.22 -4.89
CA GLU A 273 4.08 38.67 -5.03
C GLU A 273 3.40 39.34 -3.83
N HIS A 274 2.65 38.56 -3.02
CA HIS A 274 2.00 39.05 -1.80
C HIS A 274 2.78 38.70 -0.53
N GLY A 275 3.83 37.90 -0.63
CA GLY A 275 4.71 37.46 0.48
C GLY A 275 4.10 36.44 1.43
N SER A 276 2.79 36.52 1.73
CA SER A 276 2.08 35.56 2.56
C SER A 276 0.63 35.38 2.11
N LEU A 277 0.03 34.25 2.49
CA LEU A 277 -1.38 33.94 2.23
C LEU A 277 -2.30 34.96 2.93
N HIS A 278 -1.92 35.41 4.12
CA HIS A 278 -2.63 36.45 4.86
C HIS A 278 -2.64 37.80 4.10
N THR A 279 -1.51 38.19 3.54
CA THR A 279 -1.39 39.42 2.71
C THR A 279 -2.20 39.27 1.43
N LEU A 280 -2.20 38.09 0.81
CA LEU A 280 -3.06 37.78 -0.33
C LEU A 280 -4.53 37.99 0.02
N TYR A 281 -5.01 37.43 1.14
CA TYR A 281 -6.38 37.59 1.60
C TYR A 281 -6.79 39.06 1.72
N LYS A 282 -5.93 39.91 2.29
CA LYS A 282 -6.21 41.32 2.51
C LYS A 282 -6.18 42.17 1.21
N ASN A 283 -5.28 41.83 0.30
CA ASN A 283 -4.98 42.67 -0.86
C ASN A 283 -5.65 42.18 -2.16
N ASP A 284 -5.86 40.87 -2.31
CA ASP A 284 -6.47 40.24 -3.48
C ASP A 284 -7.36 39.07 -3.09
N HIS A 285 -8.55 39.37 -2.59
CA HIS A 285 -9.52 38.39 -2.19
C HIS A 285 -9.99 37.50 -3.36
N GLN A 286 -10.02 38.03 -4.59
CA GLN A 286 -10.35 37.28 -5.79
C GLN A 286 -9.38 36.10 -5.96
N LYS A 287 -8.10 36.38 -5.97
CA LYS A 287 -7.06 35.37 -6.10
C LYS A 287 -7.00 34.41 -4.89
N PHE A 288 -7.33 34.91 -3.70
CA PHE A 288 -7.39 34.09 -2.48
C PHE A 288 -8.48 32.99 -2.57
N ILE A 289 -9.66 33.34 -3.11
CA ILE A 289 -10.73 32.33 -3.36
C ILE A 289 -10.32 31.37 -4.48
N ASP A 290 -9.72 31.88 -5.56
CA ASP A 290 -9.14 31.02 -6.61
C ASP A 290 -8.14 30.03 -6.02
N TYR A 291 -7.27 30.43 -5.10
CA TYR A 291 -6.31 29.59 -4.43
C TYR A 291 -6.99 28.43 -3.68
N ASN A 292 -8.02 28.72 -2.88
CA ASN A 292 -8.79 27.70 -2.16
C ASN A 292 -9.48 26.69 -3.12
N ILE A 293 -10.08 27.18 -4.21
CA ILE A 293 -10.69 26.33 -5.24
C ILE A 293 -9.62 25.45 -5.92
N LYS A 294 -8.44 26.02 -6.20
CA LYS A 294 -7.33 25.30 -6.84
C LYS A 294 -6.83 24.14 -5.96
N ASP A 295 -6.81 24.30 -4.66
CA ASP A 295 -6.40 23.23 -3.74
C ASP A 295 -7.36 22.04 -3.80
N VAL A 296 -8.66 22.30 -3.78
CA VAL A 296 -9.68 21.24 -3.99
C VAL A 296 -9.55 20.62 -5.39
N GLN A 297 -9.34 21.44 -6.44
CA GLN A 297 -9.18 20.97 -7.81
C GLN A 297 -7.96 20.06 -7.97
N LEU A 298 -6.82 20.41 -7.39
CA LEU A 298 -5.61 19.60 -7.48
C LEU A 298 -5.82 18.21 -6.87
N VAL A 299 -6.41 18.12 -5.68
CA VAL A 299 -6.71 16.82 -5.05
C VAL A 299 -7.65 16.00 -5.92
N GLN A 300 -8.72 16.60 -6.46
CA GLN A 300 -9.65 15.92 -7.37
C GLN A 300 -8.91 15.38 -8.59
N ARG A 301 -8.11 16.18 -9.27
CA ARG A 301 -7.39 15.78 -10.48
C ARG A 301 -6.29 14.73 -10.22
N ILE A 302 -5.66 14.78 -9.05
CA ILE A 302 -4.74 13.72 -8.64
C ILE A 302 -5.51 12.40 -8.49
N ASP A 303 -6.69 12.41 -7.86
CA ASP A 303 -7.53 11.20 -7.72
C ASP A 303 -8.10 10.73 -9.06
N ASP A 304 -8.52 11.62 -9.94
CA ASP A 304 -8.95 11.28 -11.31
C ASP A 304 -7.88 10.49 -12.07
N LYS A 305 -6.60 10.86 -11.85
CA LYS A 305 -5.47 10.17 -12.49
C LYS A 305 -5.04 8.89 -11.76
N MET A 306 -5.05 8.89 -10.44
CA MET A 306 -4.50 7.81 -9.63
C MET A 306 -5.55 6.81 -9.13
N GLY A 307 -6.79 7.24 -8.95
CA GLY A 307 -7.91 6.41 -8.48
C GLY A 307 -7.75 5.85 -7.07
N LEU A 308 -6.99 6.51 -6.18
CA LEU A 308 -6.62 5.95 -4.88
C LEU A 308 -7.80 5.78 -3.93
N ILE A 309 -8.82 6.65 -4.01
CA ILE A 309 -10.04 6.51 -3.21
C ILE A 309 -10.80 5.25 -3.64
N ASN A 310 -10.98 5.04 -4.94
CA ASN A 310 -11.63 3.84 -5.47
C ASN A 310 -10.83 2.56 -5.17
N LEU A 311 -9.50 2.64 -5.22
CA LEU A 311 -8.63 1.53 -4.83
C LEU A 311 -8.81 1.18 -3.35
N ALA A 312 -8.79 2.18 -2.45
CA ALA A 312 -9.00 1.96 -1.02
C ALA A 312 -10.40 1.39 -0.70
N LEU A 313 -11.44 1.89 -1.38
CA LEU A 313 -12.79 1.34 -1.30
C LEU A 313 -12.83 -0.12 -1.78
N THR A 314 -12.18 -0.44 -2.90
CA THR A 314 -12.10 -1.83 -3.40
C THR A 314 -11.43 -2.75 -2.39
N VAL A 315 -10.34 -2.31 -1.75
CA VAL A 315 -9.68 -3.04 -0.67
C VAL A 315 -10.62 -3.23 0.54
N ALA A 316 -11.38 -2.17 0.92
CA ALA A 316 -12.32 -2.23 2.04
C ALA A 316 -13.46 -3.24 1.79
N TYR A 317 -14.07 -3.18 0.62
CA TYR A 317 -15.14 -4.12 0.24
C TYR A 317 -14.64 -5.56 0.12
N LYS A 318 -13.48 -5.76 -0.48
CA LYS A 318 -12.86 -7.10 -0.56
C LYS A 318 -12.50 -7.65 0.82
N GLY A 319 -11.97 -6.79 1.70
CA GLY A 319 -11.64 -7.14 3.09
C GLY A 319 -12.87 -7.32 4.00
N GLY A 320 -14.04 -6.78 3.63
CA GLY A 320 -15.20 -6.71 4.50
C GLY A 320 -14.98 -5.84 5.73
N VAL A 321 -14.36 -4.67 5.54
CA VAL A 321 -14.00 -3.71 6.59
C VAL A 321 -14.44 -2.29 6.20
N ASN A 322 -14.43 -1.35 7.15
CA ASN A 322 -14.64 0.06 6.82
C ASN A 322 -13.40 0.65 6.10
N LEU A 323 -13.59 1.74 5.38
CA LEU A 323 -12.51 2.38 4.61
C LEU A 323 -11.30 2.73 5.48
N THR A 324 -11.51 3.28 6.66
CA THR A 324 -10.45 3.62 7.61
C THR A 324 -9.66 2.40 8.13
N ASP A 325 -10.26 1.21 8.16
CA ASP A 325 -9.54 -0.03 8.54
C ASP A 325 -8.51 -0.44 7.47
N THR A 326 -8.64 0.04 6.23
CA THR A 326 -7.71 -0.29 5.15
C THR A 326 -6.29 0.23 5.37
N PHE A 327 -6.12 1.20 6.25
CA PHE A 327 -4.80 1.68 6.66
C PHE A 327 -4.05 0.68 7.57
N GLY A 328 -4.75 -0.32 8.15
CA GLY A 328 -4.17 -1.37 8.99
C GLY A 328 -4.18 -2.76 8.34
N THR A 329 -3.02 -3.29 7.96
CA THR A 329 -2.92 -4.61 7.30
C THR A 329 -3.45 -5.76 8.17
N THR A 330 -3.22 -5.72 9.48
CA THR A 330 -3.72 -6.75 10.43
C THR A 330 -5.23 -6.75 10.53
N ALA A 331 -5.88 -5.57 10.47
CA ALA A 331 -7.34 -5.45 10.52
C ALA A 331 -8.01 -6.10 9.31
N ILE A 332 -7.48 -5.82 8.11
CA ILE A 332 -8.01 -6.37 6.86
C ILE A 332 -7.88 -7.90 6.86
N TRP A 333 -6.69 -8.41 7.18
CA TRP A 333 -6.45 -9.86 7.16
C TRP A 333 -7.19 -10.60 8.27
N ASP A 334 -7.38 -9.99 9.45
CA ASP A 334 -8.24 -10.55 10.50
C ASP A 334 -9.69 -10.73 10.00
N SER A 335 -10.22 -9.74 9.28
CA SER A 335 -11.56 -9.81 8.69
C SER A 335 -11.65 -10.84 7.56
N ILE A 336 -10.68 -10.86 6.63
CA ILE A 336 -10.65 -11.82 5.52
C ILE A 336 -10.65 -13.26 6.04
N ILE A 337 -9.73 -13.57 6.96
CA ILE A 337 -9.61 -14.92 7.52
C ILE A 337 -10.86 -15.28 8.33
N TYR A 338 -11.38 -14.34 9.12
CA TYR A 338 -12.63 -14.53 9.86
C TYR A 338 -13.78 -14.90 8.93
N ARG A 339 -13.99 -14.17 7.84
CA ARG A 339 -15.07 -14.43 6.88
C ARG A 339 -14.93 -15.80 6.22
N GLU A 340 -13.70 -16.17 5.81
CA GLU A 340 -13.45 -17.47 5.18
C GLU A 340 -13.64 -18.65 6.16
N LEU A 341 -13.24 -18.49 7.42
CA LEU A 341 -13.47 -19.50 8.45
C LEU A 341 -14.95 -19.59 8.85
N ASN A 342 -15.64 -18.45 8.93
CA ASN A 342 -17.06 -18.40 9.23
C ASN A 342 -17.91 -19.13 8.18
N LYS A 343 -17.59 -19.02 6.89
CA LYS A 343 -18.21 -19.84 5.82
C LYS A 343 -18.08 -21.35 6.04
N LYS A 344 -17.02 -21.78 6.74
CA LYS A 344 -16.72 -23.18 7.05
C LYS A 344 -17.20 -23.60 8.43
N ASN A 345 -17.90 -22.74 9.18
CA ASN A 345 -18.28 -22.94 10.58
C ASN A 345 -17.08 -23.22 11.51
N ILE A 346 -15.92 -22.64 11.20
CA ILE A 346 -14.71 -22.72 12.03
C ILE A 346 -14.57 -21.42 12.80
N ILE A 347 -14.40 -21.53 14.11
CA ILE A 347 -14.32 -20.35 14.99
C ILE A 347 -12.87 -19.86 15.07
N ILE A 348 -12.68 -18.56 14.94
CA ILE A 348 -11.35 -17.95 15.03
C ILE A 348 -10.78 -18.00 16.44
N PRO A 349 -9.45 -18.14 16.60
CA PRO A 349 -8.80 -18.22 17.92
C PRO A 349 -8.90 -16.89 18.68
N PRO A 350 -8.64 -16.90 19.99
CA PRO A 350 -8.54 -15.67 20.79
C PRO A 350 -7.42 -14.75 20.26
N ASN A 351 -7.58 -13.45 20.49
CA ASN A 351 -6.54 -12.46 20.19
C ASN A 351 -5.63 -12.29 21.43
N GLU A 352 -4.61 -13.10 21.52
CA GLU A 352 -3.69 -13.14 22.67
C GLU A 352 -2.50 -12.18 22.46
N LYS A 353 -1.96 -11.62 23.57
CA LYS A 353 -0.70 -10.89 23.56
C LYS A 353 0.45 -11.84 23.27
N LYS A 354 1.24 -11.57 22.24
CA LYS A 354 2.34 -12.44 21.81
C LYS A 354 3.68 -11.71 21.89
N HIS A 355 4.73 -12.47 22.21
CA HIS A 355 6.10 -11.96 22.21
C HIS A 355 6.71 -12.14 20.82
N LYS A 356 7.50 -11.15 20.40
CA LYS A 356 8.28 -11.20 19.16
C LYS A 356 9.74 -10.91 19.51
N ILE A 357 10.62 -11.83 19.14
CA ILE A 357 12.07 -11.59 19.11
C ILE A 357 12.50 -11.29 17.68
N PRO A 358 13.58 -10.55 17.46
CA PRO A 358 14.15 -10.34 16.14
C PRO A 358 14.51 -11.68 15.48
N TYR A 359 14.18 -11.82 14.19
CA TYR A 359 14.56 -12.95 13.36
C TYR A 359 15.10 -12.46 12.00
N PRO A 360 15.89 -13.26 11.27
CA PRO A 360 16.47 -12.86 9.99
C PRO A 360 15.39 -12.53 8.96
N GLY A 361 15.60 -11.44 8.20
CA GLY A 361 14.77 -11.05 7.06
C GLY A 361 15.18 -11.72 5.75
N GLY A 362 14.92 -11.05 4.62
CA GLY A 362 15.37 -11.50 3.30
C GLY A 362 16.90 -11.48 3.18
N TYR A 363 17.46 -12.38 2.37
CA TYR A 363 18.90 -12.44 2.13
C TYR A 363 19.32 -11.39 1.10
N VAL A 364 20.44 -10.72 1.37
CA VAL A 364 21.08 -9.79 0.45
C VAL A 364 22.57 -10.13 0.36
N LYS A 365 22.97 -10.59 -0.83
CA LYS A 365 24.39 -10.92 -1.12
C LYS A 365 25.22 -9.65 -1.16
N GLU A 366 26.46 -9.73 -0.65
CA GLU A 366 27.47 -8.69 -0.89
C GLU A 366 27.76 -8.63 -2.39
N PRO A 367 27.54 -7.50 -3.08
CA PRO A 367 27.71 -7.45 -4.51
C PRO A 367 29.19 -7.42 -4.91
N PHE A 368 29.49 -7.92 -6.09
CA PHE A 368 30.77 -7.61 -6.72
C PHE A 368 30.75 -6.17 -7.20
N VAL A 369 31.38 -5.30 -6.41
CA VAL A 369 31.45 -3.87 -6.69
C VAL A 369 32.20 -3.61 -7.99
N GLY A 370 31.68 -2.72 -8.83
CA GLY A 370 32.28 -2.35 -10.10
C GLY A 370 31.32 -2.44 -11.28
N SER A 371 31.87 -2.34 -12.47
CA SER A 371 31.13 -2.42 -13.74
C SER A 371 31.15 -3.86 -14.28
N HIS A 372 29.97 -4.31 -14.73
CA HIS A 372 29.75 -5.65 -15.30
C HIS A 372 29.05 -5.52 -16.65
N ASP A 373 29.54 -6.19 -17.65
CA ASP A 373 28.94 -6.24 -18.97
C ASP A 373 27.91 -7.35 -19.06
N TRP A 374 26.81 -7.07 -19.73
CA TRP A 374 25.71 -8.02 -19.96
C TRP A 374 25.19 -8.67 -18.69
N VAL A 375 24.46 -7.87 -17.93
CA VAL A 375 23.81 -8.34 -16.70
C VAL A 375 22.39 -8.75 -17.02
N VAL A 376 22.00 -9.93 -16.55
CA VAL A 376 20.63 -10.44 -16.59
C VAL A 376 20.12 -10.62 -15.16
N SER A 377 18.92 -10.15 -14.88
CA SER A 377 18.24 -10.46 -13.63
C SER A 377 17.14 -11.49 -13.81
N PHE A 378 17.01 -12.34 -12.79
CA PHE A 378 15.88 -13.25 -12.59
C PHE A 378 15.18 -12.88 -11.28
N ASP A 379 13.87 -12.99 -11.25
CA ASP A 379 13.04 -12.65 -10.10
C ASP A 379 12.07 -13.77 -9.74
N LEU A 380 11.90 -14.02 -8.42
CA LEU A 380 10.97 -14.99 -7.89
C LEU A 380 9.57 -14.39 -7.82
N ASN A 381 8.65 -14.93 -8.61
CA ASN A 381 7.29 -14.45 -8.65
C ASN A 381 6.61 -14.54 -7.26
N SER A 382 6.30 -13.38 -6.66
CA SER A 382 5.56 -13.27 -5.40
C SER A 382 6.08 -14.21 -4.31
N LEU A 383 7.37 -14.15 -4.00
CA LEU A 383 8.12 -15.10 -3.17
C LEU A 383 7.37 -15.52 -1.89
N TYR A 384 7.06 -14.59 -0.98
CA TYR A 384 6.49 -14.93 0.33
C TYR A 384 5.09 -15.56 0.26
N PRO A 385 4.14 -15.05 -0.52
CA PRO A 385 2.85 -15.72 -0.72
C PRO A 385 3.00 -17.14 -1.28
N ASN A 386 3.90 -17.33 -2.26
CA ASN A 386 4.13 -18.65 -2.84
C ASN A 386 4.81 -19.62 -1.87
N LEU A 387 5.68 -19.15 -0.97
CA LEU A 387 6.24 -19.99 0.10
C LEU A 387 5.18 -20.45 1.09
N ILE A 388 4.24 -19.58 1.46
CA ILE A 388 3.10 -19.97 2.33
C ILE A 388 2.33 -21.12 1.70
N VAL A 389 2.06 -21.04 0.40
CA VAL A 389 1.37 -22.11 -0.35
C VAL A 389 2.24 -23.35 -0.47
N GLN A 390 3.53 -23.19 -0.82
CA GLN A 390 4.46 -24.28 -1.08
C GLN A 390 4.63 -25.21 0.13
N TYR A 391 4.69 -24.64 1.33
CA TYR A 391 4.85 -25.43 2.56
C TYR A 391 3.55 -25.65 3.30
N ASN A 392 2.41 -25.21 2.80
CA ASN A 392 1.13 -25.27 3.48
C ASN A 392 1.13 -24.54 4.84
N MET A 393 1.79 -23.37 4.89
CA MET A 393 1.96 -22.61 6.12
C MET A 393 0.65 -21.95 6.56
N SER A 394 0.10 -22.43 7.68
CA SER A 394 -1.14 -21.89 8.26
C SER A 394 -1.17 -22.22 9.76
N PRO A 395 -1.88 -21.43 10.59
CA PRO A 395 -1.94 -21.69 12.04
C PRO A 395 -2.43 -23.07 12.42
N GLU A 396 -3.32 -23.67 11.61
CA GLU A 396 -3.90 -24.99 11.87
C GLU A 396 -3.13 -26.16 11.23
N THR A 397 -2.10 -25.85 10.43
CA THR A 397 -1.25 -26.89 9.82
C THR A 397 0.12 -26.97 10.45
N ILE A 398 0.58 -25.93 11.17
CA ILE A 398 1.87 -25.95 11.86
C ILE A 398 1.85 -27.02 12.95
N THR A 399 2.92 -27.81 13.02
CA THR A 399 3.05 -28.87 14.03
C THR A 399 4.09 -28.51 15.10
N GLU A 400 4.11 -29.27 16.19
CA GLU A 400 5.11 -29.08 17.25
C GLU A 400 6.49 -29.68 16.91
N SER A 401 6.58 -30.43 15.81
CA SER A 401 7.81 -31.05 15.37
C SER A 401 8.75 -30.02 14.75
N GLN A 402 10.03 -30.13 15.07
CA GLN A 402 11.11 -29.25 14.57
C GLN A 402 12.19 -30.09 13.92
N ALA A 403 12.37 -29.94 12.60
CA ALA A 403 13.46 -30.61 11.88
C ALA A 403 14.79 -29.89 12.12
N PRO A 404 15.92 -30.58 12.24
CA PRO A 404 17.21 -29.95 12.53
C PRO A 404 17.86 -29.25 11.33
N ASN A 405 17.41 -29.54 10.09
CA ASN A 405 17.97 -28.95 8.90
C ASN A 405 17.63 -27.44 8.84
N GLY A 406 18.67 -26.63 8.70
CA GLY A 406 18.56 -25.20 8.43
C GLY A 406 18.92 -24.87 6.98
N VAL A 407 18.97 -23.57 6.64
CA VAL A 407 19.32 -23.10 5.30
C VAL A 407 20.63 -23.72 4.80
N LEU A 408 21.70 -23.69 5.61
CA LEU A 408 23.01 -24.24 5.24
C LEU A 408 22.96 -25.75 5.02
N GLY A 409 22.29 -26.51 5.90
CA GLY A 409 22.16 -27.95 5.75
C GLY A 409 21.51 -28.36 4.43
N TYR A 410 20.47 -27.64 3.99
CA TYR A 410 19.87 -27.87 2.67
C TYR A 410 20.83 -27.54 1.53
N LEU A 411 21.58 -26.45 1.63
CA LEU A 411 22.58 -26.05 0.62
C LEU A 411 23.74 -27.04 0.54
N GLU A 412 24.18 -27.60 1.65
CA GLU A 412 25.23 -28.62 1.74
C GLU A 412 24.71 -30.01 1.39
N SER A 413 23.41 -30.13 1.13
CA SER A 413 22.73 -31.39 0.77
C SER A 413 22.66 -32.40 1.90
N ASP A 414 22.59 -31.92 3.14
CA ASP A 414 22.34 -32.76 4.29
C ASP A 414 21.04 -33.55 4.13
N PRO A 415 21.04 -34.84 4.43
CA PRO A 415 19.86 -35.65 4.32
C PRO A 415 18.83 -35.26 5.40
N ILE A 416 17.54 -35.30 5.05
CA ILE A 416 16.49 -35.21 6.05
C ILE A 416 16.62 -36.39 7.03
N PRO A 417 16.59 -36.14 8.35
CA PRO A 417 16.64 -37.22 9.35
C PRO A 417 15.55 -38.25 9.13
N ARG A 418 15.85 -39.52 9.44
CA ARG A 418 14.94 -40.68 9.22
C ARG A 418 13.56 -40.46 9.87
N ASP A 419 13.52 -39.82 11.02
CA ASP A 419 12.29 -39.54 11.77
C ASP A 419 11.34 -38.58 11.08
N PHE A 420 11.80 -37.79 10.12
CA PHE A 420 11.00 -36.88 9.33
C PHE A 420 10.71 -37.40 7.91
N ARG A 421 11.51 -38.37 7.43
CA ARG A 421 11.25 -38.98 6.13
C ARG A 421 9.91 -39.72 6.14
N ASN A 422 9.18 -39.64 5.07
CA ASN A 422 7.90 -40.31 4.88
C ASN A 422 6.78 -39.89 5.83
N ARG A 423 6.98 -38.89 6.69
CA ARG A 423 5.85 -38.24 7.36
C ARG A 423 5.08 -37.38 6.36
N ASN A 424 3.77 -37.29 6.52
CA ASN A 424 2.93 -36.43 5.68
C ASN A 424 3.02 -34.97 6.11
N ILE A 425 4.26 -34.42 6.09
CA ILE A 425 4.58 -33.05 6.49
C ILE A 425 5.46 -32.38 5.43
N SER A 426 5.37 -31.07 5.31
CA SER A 426 6.36 -30.21 4.65
C SER A 426 7.28 -29.59 5.69
N ILE A 427 8.52 -29.24 5.28
CA ILE A 427 9.57 -28.75 6.18
C ILE A 427 10.07 -27.41 5.65
N ALA A 428 9.85 -26.32 6.40
CA ALA A 428 10.39 -25.02 6.09
C ALA A 428 11.90 -24.94 6.44
N ALA A 429 12.59 -23.93 5.90
CA ALA A 429 14.04 -23.80 6.09
C ALA A 429 14.49 -23.47 7.51
N ASN A 430 13.60 -23.06 8.41
CA ASN A 430 13.87 -22.94 9.83
C ASN A 430 13.58 -24.23 10.61
N GLY A 431 13.25 -25.33 9.93
CA GLY A 431 12.92 -26.61 10.52
C GLY A 431 11.46 -26.77 10.95
N SER A 432 10.64 -25.73 10.95
CA SER A 432 9.22 -25.83 11.27
C SER A 432 8.50 -26.72 10.27
N THR A 433 7.57 -27.52 10.77
CA THR A 433 6.86 -28.52 9.95
C THR A 433 5.37 -28.23 9.89
N TYR A 434 4.76 -28.57 8.74
CA TYR A 434 3.34 -28.34 8.48
C TYR A 434 2.68 -29.60 7.94
N ASP A 435 1.52 -29.92 8.49
CA ASP A 435 0.71 -31.07 8.06
C ASP A 435 0.21 -30.91 6.61
N LYS A 436 0.33 -31.98 5.82
CA LYS A 436 -0.13 -32.03 4.42
C LYS A 436 -1.44 -32.79 4.23
N SER A 437 -2.06 -33.28 5.29
CA SER A 437 -3.32 -34.05 5.21
C SER A 437 -4.50 -33.21 4.71
N LYS A 438 -4.45 -31.88 4.96
CA LYS A 438 -5.44 -30.90 4.51
C LYS A 438 -4.75 -29.61 4.09
N GLN A 439 -5.38 -28.88 3.19
CA GLN A 439 -4.92 -27.54 2.81
C GLN A 439 -5.25 -26.55 3.91
N GLY A 440 -4.25 -25.73 4.28
CA GLY A 440 -4.41 -24.67 5.26
C GLY A 440 -5.24 -23.49 4.72
N ILE A 441 -5.86 -22.73 5.63
CA ILE A 441 -6.72 -21.61 5.26
C ILE A 441 -5.94 -20.48 4.57
N LEU A 442 -4.71 -20.19 5.01
CA LEU A 442 -3.90 -19.15 4.37
C LEU A 442 -3.49 -19.54 2.94
N PRO A 443 -2.92 -20.75 2.68
CA PRO A 443 -2.70 -21.25 1.34
C PRO A 443 -3.94 -21.20 0.45
N GLN A 444 -5.11 -21.58 0.98
CA GLN A 444 -6.36 -21.56 0.21
C GLN A 444 -6.70 -20.13 -0.24
N ILE A 445 -6.72 -19.18 0.68
CA ILE A 445 -7.02 -17.76 0.35
C ILE A 445 -6.04 -17.21 -0.69
N ILE A 446 -4.75 -17.52 -0.55
CA ILE A 446 -3.73 -17.07 -1.51
C ILE A 446 -3.98 -17.64 -2.90
N ILE A 447 -4.29 -18.93 -3.02
CA ILE A 447 -4.58 -19.59 -4.29
C ILE A 447 -5.80 -18.96 -4.95
N ASP A 448 -6.87 -18.79 -4.19
CA ASP A 448 -8.12 -18.21 -4.67
C ASP A 448 -7.92 -16.76 -5.16
N TYR A 449 -7.15 -15.97 -4.41
CA TYR A 449 -6.82 -14.58 -4.79
C TYR A 449 -5.93 -14.50 -6.04
N TYR A 450 -4.99 -15.42 -6.22
CA TYR A 450 -4.21 -15.49 -7.47
C TYR A 450 -5.07 -15.87 -8.67
N ALA A 451 -5.96 -16.84 -8.50
CA ALA A 451 -6.89 -17.26 -9.56
C ALA A 451 -7.81 -16.09 -9.96
N GLU A 452 -8.41 -15.43 -8.99
CA GLU A 452 -9.26 -14.25 -9.19
C GLU A 452 -8.49 -13.11 -9.88
N ARG A 453 -7.29 -12.77 -9.38
CA ARG A 453 -6.46 -11.73 -9.97
C ARG A 453 -6.11 -12.03 -11.43
N SER A 454 -5.78 -13.29 -11.74
CA SER A 454 -5.48 -13.72 -13.09
C SER A 454 -6.66 -13.53 -14.03
N GLU A 455 -7.86 -13.88 -13.58
CA GLU A 455 -9.09 -13.72 -14.35
C GLU A 455 -9.44 -12.23 -14.57
N VAL A 456 -9.38 -11.41 -13.52
CA VAL A 456 -9.61 -9.96 -13.60
C VAL A 456 -8.61 -9.31 -14.58
N LYS A 457 -7.32 -9.68 -14.49
CA LYS A 457 -6.29 -9.15 -15.39
C LYS A 457 -6.55 -9.56 -16.86
N LYS A 458 -7.02 -10.78 -17.10
CA LYS A 458 -7.38 -11.25 -18.44
C LYS A 458 -8.57 -10.46 -19.01
N GLN A 459 -9.59 -10.19 -18.20
CA GLN A 459 -10.72 -9.37 -18.58
C GLN A 459 -10.29 -7.93 -18.89
N MET A 460 -9.45 -7.34 -18.04
CA MET A 460 -8.88 -6.01 -18.26
C MET A 460 -8.14 -5.90 -19.59
N LEU A 461 -7.25 -6.85 -19.89
CA LEU A 461 -6.52 -6.89 -21.16
C LEU A 461 -7.44 -7.08 -22.38
N SER A 462 -8.56 -7.79 -22.23
CA SER A 462 -9.57 -7.90 -23.28
C SER A 462 -10.24 -6.55 -23.54
N LYS A 463 -10.64 -5.84 -22.47
CA LYS A 463 -11.24 -4.51 -22.56
C LYS A 463 -10.28 -3.45 -23.10
N GLU A 464 -9.00 -3.52 -22.75
CA GLU A 464 -7.97 -2.64 -23.35
C GLU A 464 -7.85 -2.85 -24.86
N ARG A 465 -7.92 -4.10 -25.35
CA ARG A 465 -7.93 -4.40 -26.81
C ARG A 465 -9.18 -3.86 -27.49
N GLU A 466 -10.35 -3.91 -26.86
CA GLU A 466 -11.58 -3.29 -27.34
C GLU A 466 -11.43 -1.76 -27.39
N TYR A 467 -10.88 -1.15 -26.35
CA TYR A 467 -10.64 0.29 -26.25
C TYR A 467 -9.65 0.81 -27.31
N GLN A 468 -8.64 0.00 -27.71
CA GLN A 468 -7.74 0.37 -28.81
C GLN A 468 -8.48 0.47 -30.15
N LYS A 469 -9.59 -0.26 -30.33
CA LYS A 469 -10.41 -0.20 -31.56
C LYS A 469 -11.44 0.91 -31.50
N GLU A 470 -12.05 1.12 -30.34
CA GLU A 470 -13.10 2.10 -30.12
C GLU A 470 -12.95 2.75 -28.73
N LYS A 471 -12.49 3.99 -28.70
CA LYS A 471 -12.27 4.75 -27.47
C LYS A 471 -13.59 5.29 -26.92
N THR A 472 -14.23 4.56 -26.01
CA THR A 472 -15.46 5.00 -25.34
C THR A 472 -15.20 5.23 -23.85
N PHE A 473 -15.88 6.22 -23.28
CA PHE A 473 -15.84 6.51 -21.85
C PHE A 473 -16.28 5.31 -20.99
N HIS A 474 -17.21 4.50 -21.51
CA HIS A 474 -17.69 3.30 -20.82
C HIS A 474 -16.56 2.26 -20.67
N LEU A 475 -15.83 1.96 -21.76
CA LEU A 475 -14.70 1.03 -21.73
C LEU A 475 -13.56 1.50 -20.84
N GLU A 476 -13.25 2.81 -20.87
CA GLU A 476 -12.24 3.39 -19.99
C GLU A 476 -12.61 3.19 -18.51
N LYS A 477 -13.87 3.42 -18.15
CA LYS A 477 -14.37 3.20 -16.79
C LYS A 477 -14.31 1.73 -16.37
N GLU A 478 -14.67 0.80 -17.26
CA GLU A 478 -14.56 -0.64 -17.00
C GLU A 478 -13.11 -1.07 -16.80
N ILE A 479 -12.18 -0.59 -17.63
CA ILE A 479 -10.73 -0.87 -17.49
C ILE A 479 -10.23 -0.36 -16.13
N ASN A 480 -10.55 0.86 -15.75
CA ASN A 480 -10.16 1.43 -14.46
C ASN A 480 -10.72 0.64 -13.26
N GLN A 481 -11.94 0.13 -13.34
CA GLN A 481 -12.52 -0.72 -12.31
C GLN A 481 -11.78 -2.06 -12.20
N LEU A 482 -11.49 -2.72 -13.32
CA LEU A 482 -10.74 -3.97 -13.35
C LEU A 482 -9.29 -3.79 -12.87
N GLU A 483 -8.66 -2.67 -13.23
CA GLU A 483 -7.33 -2.31 -12.73
C GLU A 483 -7.32 -2.15 -11.21
N ASN A 484 -8.30 -1.43 -10.65
CA ASN A 484 -8.45 -1.27 -9.21
C ASN A 484 -8.68 -2.62 -8.50
N GLN A 485 -9.48 -3.51 -9.09
CA GLN A 485 -9.72 -4.85 -8.54
C GLN A 485 -8.45 -5.69 -8.52
N GLN A 486 -7.72 -5.81 -9.64
CA GLN A 486 -6.48 -6.60 -9.67
C GLN A 486 -5.40 -6.00 -8.79
N MET A 487 -5.35 -4.67 -8.68
CA MET A 487 -4.39 -3.96 -7.81
C MET A 487 -4.73 -4.17 -6.33
N ALA A 488 -6.00 -4.10 -5.94
CA ALA A 488 -6.44 -4.39 -4.57
C ALA A 488 -6.01 -5.81 -4.14
N ILE A 489 -6.23 -6.81 -4.99
CA ILE A 489 -5.80 -8.19 -4.71
C ILE A 489 -4.27 -8.29 -4.59
N LYS A 490 -3.52 -7.61 -5.47
CA LYS A 490 -2.06 -7.56 -5.40
C LYS A 490 -1.56 -6.95 -4.08
N ILE A 491 -2.19 -5.86 -3.64
CA ILE A 491 -1.86 -5.19 -2.36
C ILE A 491 -2.14 -6.13 -1.18
N LEU A 492 -3.28 -6.81 -1.19
CA LEU A 492 -3.64 -7.77 -0.15
C LEU A 492 -2.60 -8.89 -0.09
N LEU A 493 -2.31 -9.57 -1.19
CA LEU A 493 -1.33 -10.66 -1.23
C LEU A 493 0.05 -10.22 -0.72
N ASN A 494 0.54 -9.06 -1.14
CA ASN A 494 1.84 -8.54 -0.72
C ASN A 494 1.86 -8.10 0.77
N SER A 495 0.70 -7.76 1.34
CA SER A 495 0.59 -7.30 2.72
C SER A 495 0.47 -8.44 3.76
N LEU A 496 0.15 -9.66 3.32
CA LEU A 496 -0.09 -10.80 4.22
C LEU A 496 1.12 -11.12 5.10
N TYR A 497 2.31 -11.20 4.52
CA TYR A 497 3.53 -11.44 5.30
C TYR A 497 3.74 -10.35 6.37
N GLY A 498 3.47 -9.09 6.04
CA GLY A 498 3.54 -7.98 7.00
C GLY A 498 2.57 -8.14 8.17
N ALA A 499 1.37 -8.68 7.92
CA ALA A 499 0.43 -9.03 8.98
C ALA A 499 0.93 -10.23 9.81
N LEU A 500 1.37 -11.31 9.16
CA LEU A 500 1.88 -12.52 9.83
C LEU A 500 3.12 -12.25 10.70
N GLY A 501 3.95 -11.27 10.33
CA GLY A 501 5.11 -10.83 11.10
C GLY A 501 4.81 -9.84 12.23
N ASN A 502 3.56 -9.45 12.45
CA ASN A 502 3.16 -8.48 13.45
C ASN A 502 2.65 -9.18 14.73
N LYS A 503 3.29 -8.92 15.87
CA LYS A 503 2.93 -9.52 17.18
C LYS A 503 1.49 -9.23 17.65
N HIS A 504 0.85 -8.19 17.12
CA HIS A 504 -0.54 -7.82 17.42
C HIS A 504 -1.55 -8.51 16.50
N PHE A 505 -1.09 -9.33 15.58
CA PHE A 505 -1.97 -10.09 14.71
C PHE A 505 -2.43 -11.38 15.37
N ARG A 506 -3.72 -11.66 15.34
CA ARG A 506 -4.35 -12.87 15.92
C ARG A 506 -3.63 -14.16 15.52
N TYR A 507 -3.19 -14.26 14.28
CA TYR A 507 -2.56 -15.45 13.70
C TYR A 507 -1.03 -15.39 13.67
N PHE A 508 -0.41 -14.44 14.38
CA PHE A 508 1.04 -14.39 14.48
C PHE A 508 1.59 -15.64 15.16
N ASP A 509 2.51 -16.33 14.49
CA ASP A 509 3.39 -17.33 15.04
C ASP A 509 4.80 -17.07 14.55
N MET A 510 5.75 -16.93 15.48
CA MET A 510 7.12 -16.57 15.14
C MET A 510 7.79 -17.64 14.26
N ARG A 511 7.49 -18.94 14.51
CA ARG A 511 8.00 -20.05 13.72
C ARG A 511 7.56 -19.96 12.26
N MET A 512 6.32 -19.54 12.03
CA MET A 512 5.78 -19.34 10.69
C MET A 512 6.40 -18.11 10.02
N ALA A 513 6.49 -16.98 10.73
CA ALA A 513 7.07 -15.74 10.18
C ALA A 513 8.55 -15.91 9.81
N GLU A 514 9.34 -16.55 10.66
CA GLU A 514 10.74 -16.88 10.39
C GLU A 514 10.86 -17.96 9.30
N GLY A 515 9.97 -18.96 9.32
CA GLY A 515 9.91 -20.01 8.30
C GLY A 515 9.76 -19.45 6.88
N ILE A 516 8.94 -18.40 6.71
CA ILE A 516 8.77 -17.70 5.43
C ILE A 516 10.07 -17.04 4.99
N THR A 517 10.72 -16.26 5.86
CA THR A 517 11.94 -15.53 5.48
C THR A 517 13.13 -16.45 5.23
N LEU A 518 13.35 -17.44 6.09
CA LEU A 518 14.45 -18.40 5.90
C LEU A 518 14.23 -19.31 4.70
N SER A 519 12.99 -19.70 4.40
CA SER A 519 12.69 -20.41 3.15
C SER A 519 12.89 -19.52 1.92
N GLY A 520 12.64 -18.20 2.02
CA GLY A 520 13.00 -17.23 0.99
C GLY A 520 14.51 -17.14 0.79
N GLN A 521 15.30 -17.05 1.88
CA GLN A 521 16.75 -17.07 1.81
C GLN A 521 17.26 -18.35 1.14
N LEU A 522 16.74 -19.51 1.55
CA LEU A 522 17.11 -20.79 0.93
C LEU A 522 16.79 -20.80 -0.56
N SER A 523 15.61 -20.32 -0.95
CA SER A 523 15.18 -20.32 -2.36
C SER A 523 16.13 -19.51 -3.25
N ILE A 524 16.52 -18.30 -2.82
CA ILE A 524 17.43 -17.47 -3.64
C ILE A 524 18.86 -18.00 -3.66
N MET A 525 19.37 -18.51 -2.53
CA MET A 525 20.71 -19.13 -2.45
C MET A 525 20.77 -20.45 -3.23
N TRP A 526 19.66 -21.19 -3.28
CA TRP A 526 19.53 -22.41 -4.08
C TRP A 526 19.60 -22.11 -5.57
N ALA A 527 18.93 -21.05 -6.02
CA ALA A 527 19.02 -20.57 -7.39
C ALA A 527 20.43 -20.12 -7.76
N GLU A 528 21.10 -19.38 -6.87
CA GLU A 528 22.52 -19.00 -7.03
C GLU A 528 23.41 -20.20 -7.31
N LYS A 529 23.29 -21.24 -6.47
CA LYS A 529 24.06 -22.48 -6.61
C LYS A 529 23.81 -23.17 -7.96
N ALA A 530 22.54 -23.25 -8.38
CA ALA A 530 22.16 -23.84 -9.65
C ALA A 530 22.71 -23.05 -10.84
N MET A 531 22.58 -21.73 -10.81
CA MET A 531 23.06 -20.85 -11.88
C MET A 531 24.57 -20.84 -12.00
N ASN A 532 25.28 -20.77 -10.88
CA ASN A 532 26.75 -20.84 -10.89
C ASN A 532 27.25 -22.19 -11.42
N LYS A 533 26.63 -23.30 -11.02
CA LYS A 533 26.96 -24.65 -11.54
C LYS A 533 26.76 -24.69 -13.05
N GLU A 534 25.67 -24.17 -13.57
CA GLU A 534 25.38 -24.20 -15.00
C GLU A 534 26.31 -23.28 -15.79
N MET A 535 26.59 -22.08 -15.32
CA MET A 535 27.52 -21.13 -15.95
C MET A 535 28.92 -21.70 -16.00
N ASN A 536 29.39 -22.32 -14.91
CA ASN A 536 30.70 -23.00 -14.89
C ASN A 536 30.78 -24.15 -15.91
N ARG A 537 29.70 -24.94 -16.05
CA ARG A 537 29.58 -26.00 -17.04
C ARG A 537 29.72 -25.48 -18.47
N ILE A 538 28.93 -24.42 -18.80
CA ILE A 538 28.90 -23.84 -20.15
C ILE A 538 30.21 -23.19 -20.51
N LEU A 539 30.78 -22.42 -19.61
CA LEU A 539 32.02 -21.65 -19.83
C LEU A 539 33.29 -22.46 -19.56
N LYS A 540 33.15 -23.73 -19.15
CA LYS A 540 34.27 -24.61 -18.81
C LYS A 540 35.22 -23.99 -17.76
N THR A 541 34.61 -23.41 -16.71
CA THR A 541 35.35 -22.85 -15.57
C THR A 541 35.02 -23.67 -14.30
N GLU A 542 35.82 -23.52 -13.26
CA GLU A 542 35.65 -24.22 -11.99
C GLU A 542 35.43 -23.21 -10.87
N ASN A 543 34.38 -23.43 -10.07
CA ASN A 543 34.09 -22.66 -8.85
C ASN A 543 34.04 -21.12 -9.02
N ARG A 544 33.79 -20.64 -10.23
CA ARG A 544 33.65 -19.22 -10.49
C ARG A 544 32.25 -18.78 -10.15
N ASP A 545 32.13 -17.66 -9.41
CA ASP A 545 30.87 -17.04 -9.08
C ASP A 545 30.45 -16.01 -10.14
N TYR A 546 29.39 -16.29 -10.86
CA TYR A 546 28.80 -15.44 -11.90
C TYR A 546 27.62 -14.64 -11.38
N VAL A 547 27.07 -14.96 -10.19
CA VAL A 547 25.98 -14.24 -9.54
C VAL A 547 26.58 -13.06 -8.79
N ILE A 548 26.50 -11.89 -9.39
CA ILE A 548 27.16 -10.67 -8.89
C ILE A 548 26.41 -9.98 -7.76
N ALA A 549 25.10 -10.17 -7.66
CA ALA A 549 24.28 -9.61 -6.59
C ALA A 549 23.00 -10.42 -6.41
N MET A 550 22.43 -10.37 -5.22
CA MET A 550 21.09 -10.87 -4.90
C MET A 550 20.40 -9.96 -3.89
N ASP A 551 19.08 -9.80 -4.01
CA ASP A 551 18.25 -9.05 -3.07
C ASP A 551 16.89 -9.73 -2.90
N THR A 552 16.73 -10.45 -1.81
CA THR A 552 15.49 -11.09 -1.35
C THR A 552 14.89 -12.10 -2.34
N ASP A 553 14.43 -11.66 -3.50
CA ASP A 553 13.78 -12.43 -4.56
C ASP A 553 14.48 -12.29 -5.92
N SER A 554 15.38 -11.33 -6.05
CA SER A 554 16.06 -11.03 -7.31
C SER A 554 17.51 -11.50 -7.32
N LEU A 555 17.93 -12.10 -8.44
CA LEU A 555 19.27 -12.62 -8.68
C LEU A 555 19.85 -11.98 -9.94
N TYR A 556 21.08 -11.47 -9.88
CA TYR A 556 21.77 -10.77 -10.96
C TYR A 556 23.01 -11.54 -11.40
N ILE A 557 23.08 -11.87 -12.69
CA ILE A 557 24.12 -12.71 -13.27
C ILE A 557 24.93 -11.90 -14.27
N ASN A 558 26.26 -12.02 -14.21
CA ASN A 558 27.17 -11.51 -15.24
C ASN A 558 27.21 -12.48 -16.43
N MET A 559 26.53 -12.14 -17.51
CA MET A 559 26.51 -12.88 -18.77
C MET A 559 27.59 -12.43 -19.77
N GLY A 560 28.41 -11.45 -19.42
CA GLY A 560 29.49 -10.93 -20.30
C GLY A 560 30.40 -12.01 -20.85
N PRO A 561 30.91 -12.94 -20.04
CA PRO A 561 31.74 -14.05 -20.54
C PRO A 561 31.01 -14.95 -21.54
N LEU A 562 29.72 -15.22 -21.34
CA LEU A 562 28.90 -16.02 -22.26
C LEU A 562 28.66 -15.28 -23.59
N VAL A 563 28.34 -14.00 -23.54
CA VAL A 563 28.16 -13.16 -24.75
C VAL A 563 29.44 -13.08 -25.53
N LYS A 564 30.58 -12.92 -24.84
CA LYS A 564 31.92 -12.92 -25.50
C LYS A 564 32.23 -14.25 -26.19
N GLN A 565 31.88 -15.38 -25.57
CA GLN A 565 32.11 -16.71 -26.13
C GLN A 565 31.23 -16.97 -27.34
N LEU A 566 29.93 -16.58 -27.29
CA LEU A 566 28.96 -16.81 -28.34
C LEU A 566 29.09 -15.81 -29.50
N ASN A 567 29.55 -14.60 -29.20
CA ASN A 567 29.67 -13.46 -30.13
C ASN A 567 28.42 -13.26 -31.03
N PRO A 568 27.24 -13.16 -30.47
CA PRO A 568 26.00 -13.07 -31.27
C PRO A 568 25.88 -11.71 -31.96
N LYS A 569 25.24 -11.68 -33.12
CA LYS A 569 24.94 -10.39 -33.84
C LYS A 569 24.02 -9.47 -33.04
N ASP A 570 23.06 -10.04 -32.34
CA ASP A 570 22.14 -9.34 -31.42
C ASP A 570 22.24 -10.00 -30.04
N PRO A 571 23.05 -9.43 -29.14
CA PRO A 571 23.21 -9.99 -27.79
C PRO A 571 21.93 -9.98 -26.96
N VAL A 572 21.03 -9.00 -27.14
CA VAL A 572 19.79 -8.91 -26.37
C VAL A 572 18.84 -10.03 -26.75
N ALA A 573 18.59 -10.21 -28.03
CA ALA A 573 17.74 -11.30 -28.54
C ALA A 573 18.32 -12.68 -28.22
N ALA A 574 19.66 -12.83 -28.29
CA ALA A 574 20.34 -14.07 -27.92
C ALA A 574 20.18 -14.39 -26.43
N LEU A 575 20.38 -13.42 -25.55
CA LEU A 575 20.20 -13.58 -24.11
C LEU A 575 18.73 -13.85 -23.74
N ASP A 576 17.78 -13.15 -24.36
CA ASP A 576 16.35 -13.38 -24.15
C ASP A 576 15.97 -14.84 -24.44
N LYS A 577 16.40 -15.34 -25.61
CA LYS A 577 16.18 -16.73 -26.01
C LYS A 577 16.86 -17.73 -25.09
N ILE A 578 18.14 -17.52 -24.75
CA ILE A 578 18.89 -18.44 -23.89
C ILE A 578 18.30 -18.47 -22.48
N CYS A 579 17.86 -17.32 -21.94
CA CYS A 579 17.24 -17.28 -20.63
C CYS A 579 15.92 -18.07 -20.60
N SER A 580 15.03 -17.84 -21.55
CA SER A 580 13.71 -18.51 -21.59
C SER A 580 13.79 -20.00 -21.96
N GLU A 581 14.67 -20.38 -22.90
CA GLU A 581 14.72 -21.76 -23.38
C GLU A 581 15.65 -22.66 -22.53
N HIS A 582 16.62 -22.07 -21.82
CA HIS A 582 17.64 -22.83 -21.08
C HIS A 582 17.69 -22.50 -19.59
N PHE A 583 18.00 -21.26 -19.18
CA PHE A 583 18.25 -20.95 -17.78
C PHE A 583 16.99 -21.05 -16.91
N GLU A 584 15.83 -20.64 -17.40
CA GLU A 584 14.57 -20.81 -16.67
C GLU A 584 14.27 -22.30 -16.42
N LYS A 585 14.56 -23.19 -17.37
CA LYS A 585 14.42 -24.64 -17.20
C LYS A 585 15.39 -25.23 -16.19
N VAL A 586 16.62 -24.69 -16.14
CA VAL A 586 17.61 -25.09 -15.11
C VAL A 586 17.10 -24.72 -13.72
N LEU A 587 16.54 -23.52 -13.57
CA LEU A 587 15.96 -23.05 -12.31
C LEU A 587 14.72 -23.88 -11.93
N GLU A 588 13.83 -24.13 -12.88
CA GLU A 588 12.62 -24.97 -12.68
C GLU A 588 13.02 -26.37 -12.16
N LYS A 589 13.98 -27.03 -12.82
CA LYS A 589 14.49 -28.33 -12.38
C LYS A 589 15.10 -28.25 -10.99
N SER A 590 15.89 -27.22 -10.73
CA SER A 590 16.54 -27.00 -9.43
C SER A 590 15.51 -26.81 -8.31
N TYR A 591 14.44 -26.05 -8.56
CA TYR A 591 13.36 -25.89 -7.58
C TYR A 591 12.53 -27.17 -7.38
N ALA A 592 12.38 -27.99 -8.40
CA ALA A 592 11.78 -29.33 -8.23
C ALA A 592 12.63 -30.23 -7.30
N GLU A 593 13.97 -30.18 -7.41
CA GLU A 593 14.87 -30.87 -6.49
C GLU A 593 14.77 -30.35 -5.04
N LEU A 594 14.62 -29.03 -4.85
CA LEU A 594 14.45 -28.42 -3.54
C LEU A 594 13.07 -28.80 -2.95
N PHE A 595 12.02 -28.80 -3.76
CA PHE A 595 10.68 -29.23 -3.38
C PHE A 595 10.68 -30.65 -2.79
N ASP A 596 11.34 -31.58 -3.47
CA ASP A 596 11.45 -32.98 -3.00
C ASP A 596 12.26 -33.07 -1.70
N LYS A 597 13.38 -32.37 -1.61
CA LYS A 597 14.22 -32.34 -0.39
C LYS A 597 13.48 -31.81 0.84
N GLN A 598 12.57 -30.87 0.68
CA GLN A 598 11.80 -30.30 1.79
C GLN A 598 10.44 -30.96 1.99
N GLN A 599 10.15 -32.02 1.24
CA GLN A 599 8.84 -32.69 1.24
C GLN A 599 7.68 -31.69 1.10
N ALA A 600 7.87 -30.62 0.31
CA ALA A 600 6.92 -29.52 0.24
C ALA A 600 5.52 -29.99 -0.20
N TYR A 601 4.50 -29.15 0.07
CA TYR A 601 3.10 -29.49 -0.20
C TYR A 601 2.76 -29.37 -1.69
N THR A 602 3.19 -28.27 -2.31
CA THR A 602 3.02 -28.03 -3.77
C THR A 602 4.17 -27.21 -4.31
N ASN A 603 4.61 -27.48 -5.54
CA ASN A 603 5.67 -26.68 -6.15
C ASN A 603 5.11 -25.36 -6.67
N ARG A 604 5.61 -24.25 -6.11
CA ARG A 604 5.17 -22.89 -6.43
C ARG A 604 6.31 -21.95 -6.80
N MET A 605 7.56 -22.40 -6.72
CA MET A 605 8.71 -21.56 -7.03
C MET A 605 8.89 -21.45 -8.56
N VAL A 606 8.64 -20.25 -9.06
CA VAL A 606 8.87 -19.88 -10.45
C VAL A 606 9.76 -18.65 -10.46
N MET A 607 10.92 -18.79 -11.08
CA MET A 607 11.85 -17.69 -11.26
C MET A 607 11.98 -17.40 -12.75
N ALA A 608 11.61 -16.20 -13.15
CA ALA A 608 11.60 -15.76 -14.54
C ALA A 608 12.60 -14.63 -14.78
N ARG A 609 13.07 -14.50 -16.02
CA ARG A 609 13.95 -13.43 -16.43
C ARG A 609 13.19 -12.07 -16.37
N GLU A 610 13.71 -11.12 -15.60
CA GLU A 610 13.16 -9.77 -15.46
C GLU A 610 13.84 -8.77 -16.41
N VAL A 611 15.18 -8.60 -16.30
CA VAL A 611 15.91 -7.54 -17.00
C VAL A 611 17.09 -8.13 -17.81
N ILE A 612 17.32 -7.53 -19.00
CA ILE A 612 18.58 -7.66 -19.75
C ILE A 612 19.17 -6.27 -19.88
N ALA A 613 20.38 -6.08 -19.34
CA ALA A 613 21.16 -4.85 -19.40
C ALA A 613 22.52 -5.10 -20.05
N ASN A 614 22.94 -4.22 -20.96
CA ASN A 614 24.27 -4.35 -21.56
C ASN A 614 25.39 -3.98 -20.56
N ARG A 615 25.06 -3.16 -19.56
CA ARG A 615 25.98 -2.80 -18.48
C ARG A 615 25.25 -2.59 -17.15
N GLY A 616 25.84 -3.07 -16.06
CA GLY A 616 25.43 -2.84 -14.70
C GLY A 616 26.59 -2.40 -13.83
N ILE A 617 26.34 -1.47 -12.90
CA ILE A 617 27.37 -0.96 -11.98
C ILE A 617 26.83 -1.06 -10.56
N TRP A 618 27.52 -1.80 -9.69
CA TRP A 618 27.21 -1.90 -8.26
C TRP A 618 28.22 -1.12 -7.42
N THR A 619 27.72 -0.33 -6.49
CA THR A 619 28.55 0.40 -5.51
C THR A 619 28.44 -0.15 -4.10
N ALA A 620 27.33 -0.80 -3.75
CA ALA A 620 27.08 -1.46 -2.47
C ALA A 620 25.79 -2.29 -2.56
N LYS A 621 25.45 -3.00 -1.47
CA LYS A 621 24.12 -3.66 -1.32
C LYS A 621 23.00 -2.68 -1.61
N LYS A 622 22.05 -3.11 -2.45
CA LYS A 622 20.88 -2.31 -2.85
C LYS A 622 21.22 -1.00 -3.57
N ARG A 623 22.44 -0.82 -4.06
CA ARG A 623 22.91 0.41 -4.72
C ARG A 623 23.55 0.08 -6.05
N TYR A 624 22.80 0.25 -7.14
CA TYR A 624 23.24 -0.09 -8.48
C TYR A 624 22.56 0.71 -9.58
N ILE A 625 23.17 0.65 -10.77
CA ILE A 625 22.65 1.24 -12.01
C ILE A 625 22.69 0.17 -13.09
N LEU A 626 21.60 0.01 -13.85
CA LEU A 626 21.52 -0.86 -15.02
C LEU A 626 21.12 -0.06 -16.24
N ASN A 627 21.76 -0.32 -17.38
CA ASN A 627 21.32 0.18 -18.69
C ASN A 627 20.47 -0.89 -19.38
N VAL A 628 19.17 -0.81 -19.17
CA VAL A 628 18.19 -1.86 -19.48
C VAL A 628 17.75 -1.76 -20.94
N HIS A 629 17.92 -2.83 -21.70
CA HIS A 629 17.45 -2.98 -23.07
C HIS A 629 16.11 -3.72 -23.17
N ASN A 630 15.88 -4.70 -22.28
CA ASN A 630 14.68 -5.51 -22.27
C ASN A 630 14.22 -5.70 -20.81
N SER A 631 12.94 -5.57 -20.56
CA SER A 631 12.31 -5.82 -19.25
C SER A 631 11.05 -6.65 -19.44
N GLU A 632 10.98 -7.82 -18.78
CA GLU A 632 9.84 -8.75 -18.82
C GLU A 632 9.34 -9.06 -20.26
N GLY A 633 10.27 -9.21 -21.19
CA GLY A 633 9.97 -9.47 -22.62
C GLY A 633 9.70 -8.23 -23.46
N VAL A 634 9.59 -7.04 -22.84
CA VAL A 634 9.41 -5.78 -23.58
C VAL A 634 10.77 -5.23 -23.99
N GLN A 635 11.02 -5.20 -25.29
CA GLN A 635 12.23 -4.61 -25.90
C GLN A 635 12.07 -3.08 -25.97
N TYR A 636 13.02 -2.34 -25.41
CA TYR A 636 13.05 -0.88 -25.51
C TYR A 636 13.76 -0.45 -26.79
N ALA A 637 13.20 0.56 -27.48
CA ALA A 637 13.84 1.17 -28.66
C ALA A 637 15.15 1.87 -28.28
N GLU A 638 15.18 2.54 -27.12
CA GLU A 638 16.40 3.06 -26.49
C GLU A 638 16.50 2.52 -25.07
N PRO A 639 17.75 2.19 -24.61
CA PRO A 639 17.95 1.66 -23.28
C PRO A 639 17.47 2.63 -22.18
N LYS A 640 16.89 2.07 -21.12
CA LYS A 640 16.44 2.85 -19.95
C LYS A 640 17.33 2.61 -18.75
N LEU A 641 17.65 3.67 -18.01
CA LEU A 641 18.37 3.55 -16.75
C LEU A 641 17.45 3.05 -15.64
N LYS A 642 17.77 1.88 -15.04
CA LYS A 642 17.22 1.41 -13.77
C LYS A 642 18.23 1.76 -12.67
N ILE A 643 17.87 2.68 -11.78
CA ILE A 643 18.72 3.17 -10.70
C ILE A 643 18.10 2.77 -9.37
N MET A 644 18.89 2.15 -8.49
CA MET A 644 18.42 1.69 -7.18
C MET A 644 19.33 2.18 -6.05
N GLY A 645 18.73 2.76 -5.01
CA GLY A 645 19.39 3.10 -3.75
C GLY A 645 20.46 4.21 -3.83
N ILE A 646 20.75 4.74 -5.00
CA ILE A 646 21.74 5.80 -5.23
C ILE A 646 21.10 7.18 -5.00
N GLU A 647 21.91 8.17 -4.66
CA GLU A 647 21.48 9.53 -4.33
C GLU A 647 20.66 10.19 -5.46
N ALA A 648 20.86 9.79 -6.70
CA ALA A 648 20.12 10.29 -7.87
C ALA A 648 18.59 10.03 -7.83
N ILE A 649 18.12 9.14 -6.95
CA ILE A 649 16.70 8.84 -6.78
C ILE A 649 16.19 9.09 -5.36
N LYS A 650 17.06 9.56 -4.46
CA LYS A 650 16.67 9.83 -3.07
C LYS A 650 16.03 11.21 -2.96
N SER A 651 14.91 11.28 -2.26
CA SER A 651 14.22 12.54 -1.96
C SER A 651 15.03 13.53 -1.12
N SER A 652 16.08 13.06 -0.44
CA SER A 652 17.02 13.91 0.31
C SER A 652 18.13 14.54 -0.54
N THR A 653 18.13 14.31 -1.86
CA THR A 653 19.08 14.94 -2.79
C THR A 653 18.35 16.02 -3.59
N PRO A 654 18.86 17.25 -3.70
CA PRO A 654 18.23 18.32 -4.46
C PRO A 654 17.93 17.91 -5.92
N GLU A 655 16.83 18.42 -6.48
CA GLU A 655 16.35 17.99 -7.80
C GLU A 655 17.36 18.24 -8.91
N VAL A 656 18.00 19.40 -8.89
CA VAL A 656 19.07 19.76 -9.86
C VAL A 656 20.20 18.73 -9.84
N VAL A 657 20.59 18.25 -8.65
CA VAL A 657 21.64 17.23 -8.49
C VAL A 657 21.16 15.87 -8.99
N ARG A 658 19.91 15.49 -8.68
CA ARG A 658 19.34 14.23 -9.15
C ARG A 658 19.27 14.16 -10.69
N THR A 659 18.87 15.25 -11.31
CA THR A 659 18.82 15.38 -12.77
C THR A 659 20.21 15.25 -13.38
N LYS A 660 21.19 15.98 -12.84
CA LYS A 660 22.58 15.92 -13.32
C LYS A 660 23.24 14.57 -13.05
N PHE A 661 22.92 13.89 -11.96
CA PHE A 661 23.39 12.52 -11.74
C PHE A 661 22.85 11.55 -12.81
N LYS A 662 21.60 11.66 -13.23
CA LYS A 662 21.05 10.81 -14.30
C LYS A 662 21.73 11.05 -15.64
N GLU A 663 22.07 12.30 -15.97
CA GLU A 663 22.86 12.65 -17.16
C GLU A 663 24.28 12.06 -17.07
N MET A 664 24.94 12.22 -15.92
CA MET A 664 26.28 11.70 -15.68
C MET A 664 26.34 10.16 -15.77
N PHE A 665 25.32 9.47 -15.26
CA PHE A 665 25.27 8.00 -15.30
C PHE A 665 25.21 7.45 -16.72
N LYS A 666 24.58 8.16 -17.66
CA LYS A 666 24.63 7.80 -19.08
C LYS A 666 26.07 7.83 -19.60
N ILE A 667 26.82 8.88 -19.27
CA ILE A 667 28.22 9.04 -19.67
C ILE A 667 29.11 7.95 -19.03
N ILE A 668 28.90 7.65 -17.74
CA ILE A 668 29.63 6.59 -17.02
C ILE A 668 29.37 5.21 -17.65
N ILE A 669 28.14 4.93 -18.03
CA ILE A 669 27.77 3.65 -18.66
C ILE A 669 28.44 3.51 -20.04
N GLU A 670 28.66 4.57 -20.76
CA GLU A 670 29.42 4.58 -22.00
C GLU A 670 30.92 4.31 -21.78
N GLY A 671 31.41 4.50 -20.55
CA GLY A 671 32.80 4.20 -20.16
C GLY A 671 33.76 5.31 -20.52
N ASP A 672 33.32 6.55 -20.71
CA ASP A 672 34.18 7.68 -21.04
C ASP A 672 34.53 8.50 -19.77
N GLU A 673 35.70 8.18 -19.20
CA GLU A 673 36.19 8.86 -18.00
C GLU A 673 36.44 10.34 -18.24
N ASN A 674 37.02 10.73 -19.39
CA ASN A 674 37.35 12.11 -19.69
C ASN A 674 36.06 12.96 -19.81
N LYS A 675 35.02 12.43 -20.47
CA LYS A 675 33.70 13.09 -20.52
C LYS A 675 33.09 13.20 -19.13
N THR A 676 33.20 12.16 -18.31
CA THR A 676 32.69 12.18 -16.93
C THR A 676 33.38 13.26 -16.10
N GLN A 677 34.70 13.37 -16.17
CA GLN A 677 35.48 14.39 -15.43
C GLN A 677 35.12 15.81 -15.89
N ARG A 678 34.98 16.04 -17.21
CA ARG A 678 34.54 17.33 -17.75
C ARG A 678 33.13 17.67 -17.26
N PHE A 679 32.20 16.73 -17.35
CA PHE A 679 30.83 16.92 -16.87
C PHE A 679 30.78 17.33 -15.40
N ILE A 680 31.59 16.66 -14.54
CA ILE A 680 31.67 17.02 -13.11
C ILE A 680 32.24 18.42 -12.92
N ALA A 681 33.29 18.79 -13.66
CA ALA A 681 33.89 20.11 -13.56
C ALA A 681 32.91 21.22 -13.98
N ASP A 682 32.21 21.02 -15.10
CA ASP A 682 31.21 21.95 -15.62
C ASP A 682 30.01 22.06 -14.65
N PHE A 683 29.54 20.95 -14.11
CA PHE A 683 28.45 20.99 -13.14
C PHE A 683 28.86 21.66 -11.82
N ARG A 684 30.06 21.45 -11.31
CA ARG A 684 30.56 22.16 -10.12
C ARG A 684 30.54 23.68 -10.32
N LYS A 685 30.95 24.14 -11.49
CA LYS A 685 30.93 25.56 -11.82
C LYS A 685 29.50 26.12 -11.90
N ALA A 686 28.59 25.41 -12.58
CA ALA A 686 27.19 25.76 -12.67
C ALA A 686 26.51 25.73 -11.29
N PHE A 687 26.74 24.72 -10.48
CA PHE A 687 26.16 24.54 -9.15
C PHE A 687 26.49 25.71 -8.19
N SER A 688 27.72 26.26 -8.27
CA SER A 688 28.14 27.37 -7.43
C SER A 688 27.38 28.68 -7.71
N SER A 689 26.71 28.79 -8.86
CA SER A 689 25.94 29.98 -9.28
C SER A 689 24.44 29.83 -9.09
N LEU A 690 23.98 28.63 -8.63
CA LEU A 690 22.56 28.41 -8.38
C LEU A 690 22.14 29.01 -7.02
N PRO A 691 20.89 29.49 -6.92
CA PRO A 691 20.36 30.01 -5.67
C PRO A 691 20.26 28.92 -4.60
N PRO A 692 20.35 29.27 -3.30
CA PRO A 692 20.34 28.27 -2.19
C PRO A 692 19.13 27.34 -2.21
N GLU A 693 17.97 27.79 -2.61
CA GLU A 693 16.72 27.04 -2.69
C GLU A 693 16.77 25.89 -3.70
N GLU A 694 17.55 26.03 -4.78
CA GLU A 694 17.72 24.98 -5.79
C GLU A 694 18.76 23.92 -5.39
N VAL A 695 19.73 24.30 -4.57
CA VAL A 695 20.84 23.42 -4.16
C VAL A 695 20.65 22.79 -2.79
N SER A 696 19.60 23.18 -2.06
CA SER A 696 19.19 22.61 -0.79
C SER A 696 17.94 21.74 -0.91
N PHE A 697 17.61 21.01 0.12
CA PHE A 697 16.32 20.34 0.22
C PHE A 697 15.60 20.81 1.48
N PRO A 698 14.27 21.01 1.42
CA PRO A 698 13.52 21.54 2.55
C PRO A 698 13.45 20.50 3.69
N ARG A 699 13.65 20.98 4.92
CA ARG A 699 13.37 20.19 6.14
C ARG A 699 12.33 20.91 6.97
N GLY A 700 11.31 20.17 7.41
CA GLY A 700 10.37 20.69 8.39
C GLY A 700 11.07 20.90 9.75
N VAL A 701 10.96 22.09 10.28
CA VAL A 701 11.39 22.41 11.65
C VAL A 701 10.13 22.54 12.49
N LYS A 702 10.05 21.77 13.59
CA LYS A 702 8.96 21.86 14.57
C LYS A 702 9.40 22.74 15.72
N ASP A 703 8.43 23.41 16.36
CA ASP A 703 8.63 24.20 17.57
C ASP A 703 9.71 25.29 17.42
N LEU A 704 9.54 26.18 16.44
CA LEU A 704 10.49 27.30 16.18
C LEU A 704 10.79 28.12 17.44
N THR A 705 9.80 28.31 18.31
CA THR A 705 9.97 29.00 19.61
C THR A 705 10.90 28.28 20.57
N LYS A 706 11.19 27.01 20.36
CA LYS A 706 12.14 26.23 21.18
C LYS A 706 13.59 26.48 20.81
N TRP A 707 13.83 27.16 19.69
CA TRP A 707 15.15 27.39 19.10
C TRP A 707 15.50 28.88 18.99
N SER A 708 14.59 29.76 19.40
CA SER A 708 14.78 31.23 19.51
C SER A 708 15.39 31.62 20.84
#